data_f1deddb1c7c8a2ec538135a11b266a36
#
_entry.id   f1deddb1c7c8a2ec538135a11b266a36
#
_cell.length_a   1.000
_cell.length_b   1.000
_cell.length_c   1.000
_cell.angle_alpha   90.00
_cell.angle_beta   90.00
_cell.angle_gamma   90.00
#
_symmetry.space_group_name_H-M   'P 1'
#
loop_
_entity.id
_entity.type
_entity.pdbx_description
1 polymer ?
#
loop_
_entity_poly.entity_id
_entity_poly.type
_entity_poly.pdbx_seq_one_letter_code
_entity_poly.pdbx_strand_id
1 'polypeptide(L)'
;MQCAAQPKAGTSKNFLEESVLNHCPTGARRRASPRLRARLSLLAAGLCLAGLAHAQTVRVDIPAQPLAQALQRLAAQSGARIVLAPGAAAARPAPAVQGELGVDAALAQLLAGSGLVAQRAADGGFEVVAAPAAGAAPETLAEVTVEATSVAGAPPVYAGGQVGKGARLGVLGNMEVMDAPFSVTSYTAKTIEDQQARSIADVLIADPAVRQASPSAYGLEFYQLRGFLAYGEDIAMSGMYGVLPYGRIPVELAERVEVLRGPGALLYGQSPSGAVGGTINVVPKRAEDDPLTRVTASFATDRQFGGGVDLGRRFGDRKQWGVRINASTMSGETPTDFMSSRRRIAGVGLDYRGDRTRFSLDLYDQRFRTGDGIGIFAQFSTPVVPKAPKANTNFFPGTFMDASDTGGMFRGEVDILDNLTAYLGYGQRHHYYTGYLSTAARNVDAQGNFCGGNVPGCSNPTTLPPGTGYNDTRSLEAGLRGHFRTGPVRHDWNIGGQQMSIDNGSSTTRLTPAFFSSIYNPTRVPLTGADYLPLPRTHTELSSYAVTDTMSFLDDRLKLTLGLREQRVALQGFTPLSNNVNSPLSNLVAATSHYSASKTTPMAGVVFKPVPNVSLYGNYIEGLTSGSMVSDTNATNYGETIPPLPTQQVELGVKWDLGTWTNTLAIYQIKRPSTINVYTTPTNYSVDASGEQTNRGLEWSVFGEVTRGVRLLGGVAFTDAELTRTARGVNQGNVPPASPKWKANLGGEWDVPAVPGLTLTGAVIYNSAAWLNSANTQRNPSWTRLDLGARYATQAAGYPLTVRATVQNATNRGYWDASWRDGLAILGAPRTFLLSASVDF
;
A
#
# COMPACT_ATOMS: atom_id res chain seq x y z
N MET A 1 0.79 19.10 -70.28
CA MET A 1 -0.15 18.35 -71.14
C MET A 1 -1.08 17.62 -70.19
N GLN A 2 -2.22 18.18 -69.92
CA GLN A 2 -3.54 17.94 -70.48
C GLN A 2 -3.98 16.50 -70.29
N CYS A 3 -5.13 16.11 -69.80
CA CYS A 3 -6.45 16.61 -69.49
C CYS A 3 -7.10 15.48 -68.73
N ALA A 4 -7.79 15.68 -67.64
CA ALA A 4 -9.23 15.93 -67.54
C ALA A 4 -10.15 14.82 -68.07
N ALA A 5 -10.97 14.23 -67.17
CA ALA A 5 -12.43 14.18 -67.33
C ALA A 5 -13.12 13.40 -66.18
N GLN A 6 -13.98 14.07 -65.45
CA GLN A 6 -15.24 13.51 -64.91
C GLN A 6 -16.27 13.39 -66.09
N PRO A 7 -17.39 12.70 -66.01
CA PRO A 7 -18.44 12.89 -65.07
C PRO A 7 -19.45 11.71 -64.82
N LYS A 8 -20.39 12.00 -63.94
CA LYS A 8 -21.87 11.82 -63.83
C LYS A 8 -22.43 10.72 -62.94
N ALA A 9 -22.99 11.17 -61.98
CA ALA A 9 -24.34 11.14 -61.35
C ALA A 9 -25.34 10.05 -61.80
N GLY A 10 -25.86 9.33 -60.83
CA GLY A 10 -27.05 8.55 -60.93
C GLY A 10 -27.75 8.42 -59.57
N THR A 11 -28.87 9.07 -59.48
CA THR A 11 -29.80 9.19 -58.32
C THR A 11 -30.49 7.89 -57.95
N SER A 12 -30.73 7.59 -56.65
CA SER A 12 -32.01 7.66 -56.06
C SER A 12 -32.16 6.95 -54.68
N LYS A 13 -32.71 7.63 -53.76
CA LYS A 13 -33.76 7.36 -52.79
C LYS A 13 -33.51 6.48 -51.57
N ASN A 14 -33.54 7.20 -50.45
CA ASN A 14 -34.26 6.97 -49.18
C ASN A 14 -34.23 5.60 -48.50
N PHE A 15 -33.63 5.60 -47.29
CA PHE A 15 -34.40 5.28 -46.09
C PHE A 15 -33.78 6.04 -44.90
N LEU A 16 -34.66 6.70 -44.19
CA LEU A 16 -34.44 7.35 -42.90
C LEU A 16 -34.13 6.28 -41.84
N GLU A 17 -33.16 6.52 -40.95
CA GLU A 17 -33.44 6.46 -39.52
C GLU A 17 -32.24 6.92 -38.70
N GLU A 18 -32.57 7.91 -37.90
CA GLU A 18 -32.05 8.30 -36.59
C GLU A 18 -30.54 8.34 -36.32
N SER A 19 -30.03 9.51 -36.52
CA SER A 19 -28.79 10.00 -35.88
C SER A 19 -29.05 10.23 -34.39
N VAL A 20 -28.48 9.41 -33.54
CA VAL A 20 -28.27 9.75 -32.12
C VAL A 20 -27.11 10.73 -32.06
N LEU A 21 -27.41 11.98 -31.89
CA LEU A 21 -26.46 13.03 -31.52
C LEU A 21 -25.94 12.74 -30.13
N ASN A 22 -24.73 12.18 -30.05
CA ASN A 22 -23.98 12.16 -28.82
C ASN A 22 -23.52 13.59 -28.48
N HIS A 23 -24.11 14.10 -27.43
CA HIS A 23 -23.70 15.31 -26.77
C HIS A 23 -22.25 15.15 -26.26
N CYS A 24 -21.38 15.93 -26.84
CA CYS A 24 -20.10 16.25 -26.22
C CYS A 24 -20.38 17.14 -24.99
N PRO A 25 -20.05 16.75 -23.76
CA PRO A 25 -20.17 17.66 -22.65
C PRO A 25 -19.04 18.67 -22.76
N THR A 26 -19.35 19.87 -23.16
CA THR A 26 -18.50 21.04 -22.96
C THR A 26 -18.16 21.12 -21.47
N GLY A 27 -16.89 20.87 -21.15
CA GLY A 27 -16.34 20.92 -19.80
C GLY A 27 -16.42 22.33 -19.23
N ALA A 28 -17.54 22.65 -18.61
CA ALA A 28 -17.61 23.81 -17.74
C ALA A 28 -16.78 23.51 -16.50
N ARG A 29 -15.64 24.17 -16.37
CA ARG A 29 -14.87 24.26 -15.13
C ARG A 29 -15.80 24.69 -13.99
N ARG A 30 -16.38 23.76 -13.26
CA ARG A 30 -16.97 24.06 -11.95
C ARG A 30 -15.80 24.21 -10.98
N ARG A 31 -15.31 25.42 -10.85
CA ARG A 31 -14.58 25.83 -9.66
C ARG A 31 -15.50 25.54 -8.48
N ALA A 32 -15.12 24.59 -7.65
CA ALA A 32 -15.78 24.38 -6.37
C ALA A 32 -15.78 25.74 -5.65
N SER A 33 -16.96 26.22 -5.32
CA SER A 33 -17.12 27.55 -4.74
C SER A 33 -16.33 27.63 -3.42
N PRO A 34 -15.70 28.77 -3.11
CA PRO A 34 -15.00 28.98 -1.86
C PRO A 34 -15.84 28.70 -0.61
N ARG A 35 -17.18 28.77 -0.75
CA ARG A 35 -18.14 28.51 0.33
C ARG A 35 -18.21 27.06 0.79
N LEU A 36 -17.88 26.07 -0.07
CA LEU A 36 -17.85 24.67 0.32
C LEU A 36 -16.56 24.34 1.13
N ARG A 37 -15.45 24.99 0.76
CA ARG A 37 -14.18 24.83 1.52
C ARG A 37 -14.27 25.48 2.91
N ALA A 38 -14.92 26.62 3.02
CA ALA A 38 -15.14 27.29 4.30
C ALA A 38 -16.11 26.49 5.21
N ARG A 39 -17.11 25.78 4.65
CA ARG A 39 -18.03 24.96 5.45
C ARG A 39 -17.38 23.67 5.96
N LEU A 40 -16.50 23.04 5.20
CA LEU A 40 -15.72 21.89 5.66
C LEU A 40 -14.71 22.29 6.73
N SER A 41 -14.07 23.43 6.60
CA SER A 41 -13.15 23.96 7.62
C SER A 41 -13.87 24.35 8.92
N LEU A 42 -15.11 24.84 8.85
CA LEU A 42 -15.94 25.16 10.01
C LEU A 42 -16.51 23.91 10.70
N LEU A 43 -16.81 22.84 9.95
CA LEU A 43 -17.20 21.56 10.54
C LEU A 43 -16.03 20.89 11.28
N ALA A 44 -14.83 20.93 10.72
CA ALA A 44 -13.62 20.42 11.38
C ALA A 44 -13.29 21.22 12.65
N ALA A 45 -13.45 22.55 12.62
CA ALA A 45 -13.24 23.41 13.79
C ALA A 45 -14.36 23.24 14.85
N GLY A 46 -15.60 23.02 14.43
CA GLY A 46 -16.74 22.77 15.35
C GLY A 46 -16.64 21.41 16.08
N LEU A 47 -16.12 20.38 15.42
CA LEU A 47 -15.87 19.06 16.05
C LEU A 47 -14.69 19.08 17.03
N CYS A 48 -13.69 19.93 16.85
CA CYS A 48 -12.60 20.08 17.79
C CYS A 48 -13.00 20.82 19.10
N LEU A 49 -14.05 21.62 19.08
CA LEU A 49 -14.50 22.36 20.26
C LEU A 49 -15.51 21.59 21.13
N ALA A 50 -16.10 20.49 20.63
CA ALA A 50 -17.07 19.68 21.39
C ALA A 50 -16.41 18.63 22.32
N GLY A 51 -15.08 18.51 22.34
CA GLY A 51 -14.33 17.47 23.06
C GLY A 51 -13.69 17.90 24.40
N LEU A 52 -13.95 19.07 24.92
CA LEU A 52 -13.60 19.42 26.29
C LEU A 52 -14.68 18.85 27.23
N ALA A 53 -14.58 17.56 27.54
CA ALA A 53 -15.32 16.97 28.64
C ALA A 53 -14.87 17.67 29.92
N HIS A 54 -15.72 18.51 30.47
CA HIS A 54 -15.57 19.01 31.82
C HIS A 54 -15.58 17.79 32.75
N ALA A 55 -14.48 17.52 33.45
CA ALA A 55 -14.50 16.63 34.58
C ALA A 55 -15.56 17.19 35.54
N GLN A 56 -16.68 16.49 35.68
CA GLN A 56 -17.72 16.91 36.66
C GLN A 56 -17.10 16.86 38.04
N THR A 57 -16.82 18.00 38.62
CA THR A 57 -16.50 18.13 40.05
C THR A 57 -17.79 17.99 40.84
N VAL A 58 -17.74 17.19 41.87
CA VAL A 58 -18.84 16.98 42.80
C VAL A 58 -18.45 17.59 44.13
N ARG A 59 -19.37 18.27 44.78
CA ARG A 59 -19.15 18.75 46.16
C ARG A 59 -19.16 17.55 47.09
N VAL A 60 -17.96 17.21 47.60
CA VAL A 60 -17.74 16.10 48.50
C VAL A 60 -17.64 16.65 49.94
N ASP A 61 -18.40 16.07 50.84
CA ASP A 61 -18.34 16.35 52.30
C ASP A 61 -18.45 15.04 53.07
N ILE A 62 -17.29 14.46 53.35
CA ILE A 62 -17.18 13.14 54.03
C ILE A 62 -16.32 13.33 55.28
N PRO A 63 -16.89 13.19 56.50
CA PRO A 63 -16.11 13.24 57.74
C PRO A 63 -15.26 11.98 57.90
N ALA A 64 -14.24 12.04 58.76
CA ALA A 64 -13.44 10.88 59.10
C ALA A 64 -14.32 9.76 59.70
N GLN A 65 -14.31 8.60 59.06
CA GLN A 65 -15.18 7.47 59.40
C GLN A 65 -14.60 6.17 58.81
N PRO A 66 -15.17 4.98 59.16
CA PRO A 66 -14.72 3.73 58.51
C PRO A 66 -14.80 3.79 57.00
N LEU A 67 -13.77 3.27 56.30
CA LEU A 67 -13.59 3.39 54.85
C LEU A 67 -14.80 2.92 54.04
N ALA A 68 -15.44 1.82 54.44
CA ALA A 68 -16.65 1.33 53.78
C ALA A 68 -17.78 2.37 53.77
N GLN A 69 -17.98 3.07 54.92
CA GLN A 69 -18.99 4.13 55.02
C GLN A 69 -18.60 5.39 54.25
N ALA A 70 -17.29 5.71 54.20
CA ALA A 70 -16.77 6.82 53.43
C ALA A 70 -16.96 6.60 51.91
N LEU A 71 -16.68 5.40 51.43
CA LEU A 71 -16.88 5.02 50.00
C LEU A 71 -18.37 5.01 49.62
N GLN A 72 -19.27 4.53 50.53
CA GLN A 72 -20.71 4.61 50.30
C GLN A 72 -21.22 6.04 50.23
N ARG A 73 -20.70 6.95 51.07
CA ARG A 73 -21.06 8.38 51.02
C ARG A 73 -20.54 9.03 49.74
N LEU A 74 -19.30 8.72 49.32
CA LEU A 74 -18.76 9.22 48.04
C LEU A 74 -19.63 8.73 46.87
N ALA A 75 -20.00 7.45 46.85
CA ALA A 75 -20.88 6.91 45.84
C ALA A 75 -22.23 7.63 45.78
N ALA A 76 -22.83 7.90 46.97
CA ALA A 76 -24.11 8.62 47.06
C ALA A 76 -24.01 10.08 46.64
N GLN A 77 -22.90 10.78 46.93
CA GLN A 77 -22.70 12.19 46.57
C GLN A 77 -22.31 12.38 45.11
N SER A 78 -21.57 11.42 44.53
CA SER A 78 -21.06 11.50 43.15
C SER A 78 -21.91 10.77 42.12
N GLY A 79 -22.82 9.88 42.54
CA GLY A 79 -23.54 8.98 41.65
C GLY A 79 -22.66 7.87 41.02
N ALA A 80 -21.37 7.80 41.38
CA ALA A 80 -20.45 6.82 40.84
C ALA A 80 -20.65 5.45 41.55
N ARG A 81 -20.59 4.39 40.79
CA ARG A 81 -20.56 3.03 41.33
C ARG A 81 -19.17 2.75 41.89
N ILE A 82 -19.07 2.51 43.22
CA ILE A 82 -17.82 2.18 43.90
C ILE A 82 -18.01 0.85 44.63
N VAL A 83 -17.20 -0.14 44.32
CA VAL A 83 -17.25 -1.49 44.86
C VAL A 83 -15.95 -1.77 45.62
N LEU A 84 -16.08 -2.27 46.86
CA LEU A 84 -14.94 -2.73 47.64
C LEU A 84 -14.75 -4.24 47.37
N ALA A 85 -13.56 -4.63 46.89
CA ALA A 85 -13.25 -6.04 46.59
C ALA A 85 -13.34 -6.93 47.85
N PRO A 86 -13.75 -8.21 47.72
CA PRO A 86 -13.77 -9.17 48.82
C PRO A 86 -12.35 -9.35 49.41
N GLY A 87 -12.21 -9.14 50.72
CA GLY A 87 -10.92 -9.23 51.44
C GLY A 87 -10.23 -7.87 51.68
N ALA A 88 -10.68 -6.77 51.12
CA ALA A 88 -10.24 -5.44 51.50
C ALA A 88 -10.86 -5.07 52.88
N ALA A 89 -10.03 -4.74 53.85
CA ALA A 89 -10.48 -4.54 55.25
C ALA A 89 -11.43 -3.34 55.39
N ALA A 90 -12.74 -3.58 55.42
CA ALA A 90 -13.80 -2.57 55.44
C ALA A 90 -13.79 -1.67 56.69
N ALA A 91 -13.12 -2.09 57.75
CA ALA A 91 -13.07 -1.38 59.06
C ALA A 91 -11.88 -0.40 59.16
N ARG A 92 -11.10 -0.17 58.12
CA ARG A 92 -9.98 0.80 58.15
C ARG A 92 -10.54 2.23 58.26
N PRO A 93 -9.92 3.14 59.05
CA PRO A 93 -10.33 4.52 59.07
C PRO A 93 -9.98 5.26 57.78
N ALA A 94 -10.90 6.04 57.23
CA ALA A 94 -10.66 6.94 56.12
C ALA A 94 -10.57 8.39 56.65
N PRO A 95 -9.66 9.21 56.09
CA PRO A 95 -9.58 10.62 56.46
C PRO A 95 -10.82 11.40 55.99
N ALA A 96 -11.06 12.57 56.61
CA ALA A 96 -12.08 13.50 56.15
C ALA A 96 -11.71 14.07 54.76
N VAL A 97 -12.66 14.12 53.82
CA VAL A 97 -12.49 14.70 52.48
C VAL A 97 -13.60 15.71 52.25
N GLN A 98 -13.21 16.97 51.99
CA GLN A 98 -14.14 18.07 51.75
C GLN A 98 -13.65 18.92 50.57
N GLY A 99 -14.56 19.33 49.70
CA GLY A 99 -14.26 20.24 48.56
C GLY A 99 -15.02 19.90 47.28
N GLU A 100 -14.81 20.69 46.25
CA GLU A 100 -15.26 20.37 44.93
C GLU A 100 -14.18 19.52 44.25
N LEU A 101 -14.38 18.23 44.16
CA LEU A 101 -13.40 17.26 43.70
C LEU A 101 -13.99 16.34 42.60
N GLY A 102 -13.16 15.94 41.65
CA GLY A 102 -13.51 14.80 40.82
C GLY A 102 -13.51 13.50 41.62
N VAL A 103 -14.31 12.51 41.22
CA VAL A 103 -14.45 11.22 41.91
C VAL A 103 -13.09 10.54 42.10
N ASP A 104 -12.22 10.58 41.10
CA ASP A 104 -10.87 9.99 41.16
C ASP A 104 -10.00 10.67 42.26
N ALA A 105 -10.06 11.98 42.35
CA ALA A 105 -9.32 12.76 43.36
C ALA A 105 -9.86 12.52 44.76
N ALA A 106 -11.18 12.44 44.93
CA ALA A 106 -11.82 12.11 46.21
C ALA A 106 -11.49 10.68 46.66
N LEU A 107 -11.50 9.69 45.77
CA LEU A 107 -11.08 8.31 46.03
C LEU A 107 -9.61 8.25 46.46
N ALA A 108 -8.71 8.96 45.75
CA ALA A 108 -7.29 8.98 46.09
C ALA A 108 -7.06 9.52 47.53
N GLN A 109 -7.81 10.55 47.92
CA GLN A 109 -7.72 11.11 49.28
C GLN A 109 -8.30 10.17 50.35
N LEU A 110 -9.46 9.54 50.12
CA LEU A 110 -10.08 8.57 51.05
C LEU A 110 -9.22 7.32 51.26
N LEU A 111 -8.47 6.91 50.23
CA LEU A 111 -7.64 5.70 50.25
C LEU A 111 -6.20 6.00 50.71
N ALA A 112 -5.84 7.26 50.95
CA ALA A 112 -4.50 7.64 51.38
C ALA A 112 -4.10 6.93 52.69
N GLY A 113 -2.96 6.25 52.68
CA GLY A 113 -2.47 5.50 53.86
C GLY A 113 -3.21 4.20 54.16
N SER A 114 -4.24 3.81 53.40
CA SER A 114 -5.02 2.59 53.67
C SER A 114 -4.37 1.32 53.08
N GLY A 115 -3.37 1.44 52.21
CA GLY A 115 -2.81 0.32 51.43
C GLY A 115 -3.77 -0.25 50.41
N LEU A 116 -4.78 0.55 49.97
CA LEU A 116 -5.75 0.21 48.93
C LEU A 116 -5.63 1.22 47.80
N VAL A 117 -6.00 0.81 46.60
CA VAL A 117 -6.05 1.65 45.40
C VAL A 117 -7.40 1.44 44.69
N ALA A 118 -7.90 2.53 44.06
CA ALA A 118 -9.07 2.47 43.22
C ALA A 118 -8.68 2.15 41.79
N GLN A 119 -9.30 1.15 41.17
CA GLN A 119 -9.16 0.82 39.73
C GLN A 119 -10.49 1.09 39.06
N ARG A 120 -10.46 1.63 37.83
CA ARG A 120 -11.67 1.77 37.02
C ARG A 120 -12.13 0.42 36.51
N ALA A 121 -13.36 0.09 36.75
CA ALA A 121 -14.00 -1.10 36.22
C ALA A 121 -14.48 -0.86 34.78
N ALA A 122 -14.60 -1.92 33.99
CA ALA A 122 -14.99 -1.87 32.56
C ALA A 122 -16.40 -1.25 32.33
N ASP A 123 -17.24 -1.18 33.41
CA ASP A 123 -18.55 -0.55 33.38
C ASP A 123 -18.55 0.94 33.76
N GLY A 124 -17.34 1.56 33.83
CA GLY A 124 -17.17 2.97 34.22
C GLY A 124 -17.23 3.27 35.70
N GLY A 125 -17.45 2.25 36.55
CA GLY A 125 -17.39 2.34 38.00
C GLY A 125 -15.95 2.25 38.55
N PHE A 126 -15.84 2.17 39.89
CA PHE A 126 -14.55 2.00 40.56
C PHE A 126 -14.56 0.75 41.44
N GLU A 127 -13.48 -0.02 41.37
CA GLU A 127 -13.24 -1.15 42.29
C GLU A 127 -12.03 -0.82 43.17
N VAL A 128 -12.22 -0.96 44.50
CA VAL A 128 -11.15 -0.69 45.47
C VAL A 128 -10.52 -2.02 45.87
N VAL A 129 -9.23 -2.18 45.55
CA VAL A 129 -8.44 -3.41 45.76
C VAL A 129 -7.21 -3.12 46.61
N ALA A 130 -6.57 -4.19 47.15
CA ALA A 130 -5.32 -4.03 47.90
C ALA A 130 -4.20 -3.51 47.01
N ALA A 131 -3.43 -2.52 47.46
CA ALA A 131 -2.23 -2.07 46.79
C ALA A 131 -1.18 -3.21 46.77
N PRO A 132 -0.45 -3.40 45.67
CA PRO A 132 0.63 -4.37 45.64
C PRO A 132 1.68 -4.07 46.71
N ALA A 133 2.18 -5.09 47.43
CA ALA A 133 3.16 -4.91 48.52
C ALA A 133 4.40 -4.19 48.01
N ALA A 134 4.82 -3.13 48.68
CA ALA A 134 6.06 -2.39 48.39
C ALA A 134 7.25 -3.29 48.65
N GLY A 135 7.88 -3.81 47.56
CA GLY A 135 9.03 -4.71 47.62
C GLY A 135 9.31 -5.48 46.35
N ALA A 136 8.42 -5.45 45.36
CA ALA A 136 8.74 -5.90 44.00
C ALA A 136 9.50 -4.77 43.28
N ALA A 137 10.60 -5.11 42.64
CA ALA A 137 11.27 -4.22 41.69
C ALA A 137 10.26 -3.59 40.74
N PRO A 138 10.46 -2.36 40.23
CA PRO A 138 9.51 -1.74 39.34
C PRO A 138 9.23 -2.72 38.21
N GLU A 139 8.04 -3.34 38.23
CA GLU A 139 7.54 -3.98 37.04
C GLU A 139 7.62 -2.90 35.97
N THR A 140 8.49 -3.10 35.01
CA THR A 140 8.40 -2.45 33.73
C THR A 140 6.92 -2.42 33.39
N LEU A 141 6.35 -1.20 33.25
CA LEU A 141 5.02 -1.03 32.71
C LEU A 141 4.94 -2.04 31.58
N ALA A 142 4.13 -3.08 31.77
CA ALA A 142 3.82 -3.98 30.68
C ALA A 142 3.49 -3.02 29.55
N GLU A 143 4.23 -3.13 28.47
CA GLU A 143 3.89 -2.48 27.22
C GLU A 143 2.38 -2.65 27.15
N VAL A 144 1.61 -1.54 27.20
CA VAL A 144 0.18 -1.62 27.00
C VAL A 144 0.12 -2.15 25.60
N THR A 145 0.07 -3.48 25.52
CA THR A 145 -0.35 -4.15 24.30
C THR A 145 -1.78 -3.68 24.23
N VAL A 146 -1.97 -2.58 23.50
CA VAL A 146 -3.28 -2.27 22.98
C VAL A 146 -3.54 -3.49 22.11
N GLU A 147 -4.18 -4.49 22.69
CA GLU A 147 -4.93 -5.45 21.91
C GLU A 147 -5.93 -4.56 21.20
N ALA A 148 -5.52 -4.10 20.01
CA ALA A 148 -6.42 -3.46 19.11
C ALA A 148 -7.57 -4.44 18.98
N THR A 149 -8.67 -4.10 19.64
CA THR A 149 -9.90 -4.88 19.54
C THR A 149 -10.22 -4.84 18.07
N SER A 150 -9.88 -5.92 17.40
CA SER A 150 -9.86 -5.99 15.94
C SER A 150 -11.18 -5.46 15.43
N VAL A 151 -11.13 -4.55 14.49
CA VAL A 151 -12.27 -4.24 13.61
C VAL A 151 -12.96 -5.56 13.32
N ALA A 152 -14.23 -5.70 13.64
CA ALA A 152 -14.95 -6.97 13.70
C ALA A 152 -14.53 -7.90 12.54
N GLY A 153 -13.82 -8.98 12.88
CA GLY A 153 -13.30 -9.94 11.92
C GLY A 153 -11.82 -9.77 11.51
N ALA A 154 -11.05 -8.83 12.07
CA ALA A 154 -9.61 -8.79 11.83
C ALA A 154 -8.89 -9.75 12.78
N PRO A 155 -7.99 -10.61 12.26
CA PRO A 155 -7.23 -11.52 13.11
C PRO A 155 -6.31 -10.78 14.08
N PRO A 156 -6.02 -11.34 15.26
CA PRO A 156 -5.14 -10.73 16.24
C PRO A 156 -3.71 -10.55 15.71
N VAL A 157 -2.88 -9.82 16.42
CA VAL A 157 -1.48 -9.59 16.07
C VAL A 157 -0.55 -10.58 16.78
N TYR A 158 0.63 -10.83 16.22
CA TYR A 158 1.70 -11.53 16.90
C TYR A 158 2.30 -10.69 18.03
N ALA A 159 2.99 -11.34 18.97
CA ALA A 159 3.70 -10.64 20.04
C ALA A 159 4.66 -9.58 19.49
N GLY A 160 4.70 -8.40 20.12
CA GLY A 160 5.40 -7.23 19.61
C GLY A 160 4.57 -6.35 18.67
N GLY A 161 3.39 -6.82 18.23
CA GLY A 161 2.42 -6.02 17.50
C GLY A 161 2.81 -5.65 16.05
N GLN A 162 3.94 -6.17 15.52
CA GLN A 162 4.46 -5.78 14.21
C GLN A 162 3.70 -6.40 13.03
N VAL A 163 3.18 -7.61 13.18
CA VAL A 163 2.54 -8.39 12.11
C VAL A 163 1.24 -9.00 12.61
N GLY A 164 0.20 -8.98 11.78
CA GLY A 164 -1.10 -9.59 12.04
C GLY A 164 -1.08 -11.11 11.80
N LYS A 165 -1.87 -11.85 12.60
CA LYS A 165 -2.04 -13.31 12.45
C LYS A 165 -2.92 -13.70 11.27
N GLY A 166 -3.43 -12.74 10.52
CA GLY A 166 -4.24 -12.98 9.33
C GLY A 166 -4.24 -11.83 8.37
N ALA A 167 -4.81 -12.07 7.19
CA ALA A 167 -4.93 -11.12 6.10
C ALA A 167 -6.25 -11.30 5.35
N ARG A 168 -6.61 -10.27 4.58
CA ARG A 168 -7.74 -10.32 3.67
C ARG A 168 -7.29 -10.86 2.32
N LEU A 169 -7.77 -12.05 1.95
CA LEU A 169 -7.40 -12.76 0.73
C LEU A 169 -8.48 -12.66 -0.36
N GLY A 170 -8.88 -11.43 -0.70
CA GLY A 170 -9.87 -11.16 -1.75
C GLY A 170 -11.16 -11.93 -1.55
N VAL A 171 -11.55 -12.77 -2.52
CA VAL A 171 -12.79 -13.57 -2.47
C VAL A 171 -12.83 -14.60 -1.34
N LEU A 172 -11.68 -15.03 -0.80
CA LEU A 172 -11.65 -15.93 0.35
C LEU A 172 -11.96 -15.20 1.68
N GLY A 173 -12.05 -13.86 1.66
CA GLY A 173 -12.30 -13.06 2.85
C GLY A 173 -11.11 -12.97 3.79
N ASN A 174 -11.38 -12.74 5.09
CA ASN A 174 -10.34 -12.74 6.12
C ASN A 174 -9.96 -14.17 6.47
N MET A 175 -8.66 -14.45 6.46
CA MET A 175 -8.12 -15.79 6.73
C MET A 175 -6.90 -15.67 7.63
N GLU A 176 -6.77 -16.57 8.60
CA GLU A 176 -5.55 -16.67 9.39
C GLU A 176 -4.37 -17.13 8.53
N VAL A 177 -3.18 -16.59 8.85
CA VAL A 177 -1.94 -16.96 8.13
C VAL A 177 -1.72 -18.47 8.15
N MET A 178 -2.00 -19.12 9.29
CA MET A 178 -1.82 -20.57 9.46
C MET A 178 -2.81 -21.41 8.64
N ASP A 179 -3.92 -20.82 8.20
CA ASP A 179 -4.97 -21.47 7.39
C ASP A 179 -4.88 -21.15 5.91
N ALA A 180 -4.09 -20.14 5.55
CA ALA A 180 -3.96 -19.72 4.15
C ALA A 180 -3.02 -20.64 3.38
N PRO A 181 -3.43 -21.18 2.20
CA PRO A 181 -2.55 -21.96 1.35
C PRO A 181 -1.57 -21.11 0.54
N PHE A 182 -1.14 -19.98 1.09
CA PHE A 182 -0.28 -18.96 0.46
C PHE A 182 0.73 -18.42 1.46
N SER A 183 1.86 -17.92 0.94
CA SER A 183 2.76 -17.04 1.70
C SER A 183 2.15 -15.63 1.77
N VAL A 184 1.81 -15.20 2.97
CA VAL A 184 1.20 -13.88 3.21
C VAL A 184 1.76 -13.25 4.49
N THR A 185 1.93 -11.92 4.48
CA THR A 185 2.35 -11.14 5.65
C THR A 185 1.47 -9.90 5.77
N SER A 186 1.06 -9.55 6.99
CA SER A 186 0.19 -8.41 7.29
C SER A 186 0.91 -7.45 8.24
N TYR A 187 1.52 -6.39 7.72
CA TYR A 187 2.23 -5.36 8.49
C TYR A 187 1.22 -4.41 9.12
N THR A 188 1.32 -4.18 10.42
CA THR A 188 0.33 -3.40 11.21
C THR A 188 0.60 -1.89 11.19
N ALA A 189 -0.36 -1.10 11.66
CA ALA A 189 -0.19 0.33 11.90
C ALA A 189 0.99 0.61 12.85
N LYS A 190 1.22 -0.26 13.85
CA LYS A 190 2.38 -0.15 14.74
C LYS A 190 3.70 -0.23 13.96
N THR A 191 3.83 -1.15 13.03
CA THR A 191 5.03 -1.25 12.16
C THR A 191 5.18 0.00 11.30
N ILE A 192 4.10 0.50 10.71
CA ILE A 192 4.10 1.72 9.90
C ILE A 192 4.62 2.91 10.73
N GLU A 193 4.12 3.08 11.95
CA GLU A 193 4.49 4.16 12.85
C GLU A 193 5.92 4.01 13.36
N ASP A 194 6.33 2.81 13.82
CA ASP A 194 7.64 2.57 14.41
C ASP A 194 8.77 2.68 13.40
N GLN A 195 8.53 2.30 12.14
CA GLN A 195 9.44 2.54 11.03
C GLN A 195 9.44 4.00 10.53
N GLN A 196 8.54 4.85 11.04
CA GLN A 196 8.30 6.21 10.51
C GLN A 196 8.09 6.18 8.99
N ALA A 197 7.34 5.17 8.50
CA ALA A 197 7.12 4.93 7.09
C ALA A 197 6.36 6.11 6.46
N ARG A 198 6.81 6.54 5.27
CA ARG A 198 6.26 7.67 4.50
C ARG A 198 5.63 7.21 3.19
N SER A 199 5.77 5.93 2.88
CA SER A 199 5.26 5.27 1.68
C SER A 199 5.07 3.78 1.94
N ILE A 200 4.35 3.10 1.07
CA ILE A 200 4.24 1.63 1.11
C ILE A 200 5.63 0.96 0.96
N ALA A 201 6.52 1.55 0.16
CA ALA A 201 7.88 1.03 0.00
C ALA A 201 8.66 1.01 1.32
N ASP A 202 8.47 2.02 2.19
CA ASP A 202 9.10 2.05 3.51
C ASP A 202 8.55 0.94 4.42
N VAL A 203 7.25 0.67 4.37
CA VAL A 203 6.63 -0.43 5.14
C VAL A 203 7.19 -1.78 4.70
N LEU A 204 7.31 -1.98 3.40
CA LEU A 204 7.71 -3.25 2.79
C LEU A 204 9.22 -3.46 2.71
N ILE A 205 10.02 -2.54 3.23
CA ILE A 205 11.47 -2.65 3.21
C ILE A 205 11.97 -3.89 3.95
N ALA A 206 11.23 -4.36 4.95
CA ALA A 206 11.52 -5.58 5.68
C ALA A 206 11.10 -6.87 4.94
N ASP A 207 10.30 -6.79 3.87
CA ASP A 207 9.86 -7.96 3.13
C ASP A 207 10.92 -8.43 2.12
N PRO A 208 11.48 -9.65 2.25
CA PRO A 208 12.53 -10.12 1.35
C PRO A 208 12.01 -10.40 -0.06
N ALA A 209 10.71 -10.64 -0.25
CA ALA A 209 10.11 -10.88 -1.57
C ALA A 209 9.84 -9.58 -2.33
N VAL A 210 9.80 -8.42 -1.64
CA VAL A 210 9.45 -7.12 -2.21
C VAL A 210 10.68 -6.23 -2.37
N ARG A 211 10.75 -5.49 -3.46
CA ARG A 211 11.77 -4.48 -3.71
C ARG A 211 11.12 -3.26 -4.36
N GLN A 212 11.49 -2.07 -3.91
CA GLN A 212 11.14 -0.83 -4.61
C GLN A 212 11.87 -0.77 -5.95
N ALA A 213 11.17 -0.46 -7.03
CA ALA A 213 11.70 -0.38 -8.39
C ALA A 213 11.62 1.03 -8.99
N SER A 214 11.20 2.03 -8.21
CA SER A 214 11.19 3.44 -8.58
C SER A 214 12.07 4.28 -7.65
N PRO A 215 12.62 5.43 -8.11
CA PRO A 215 13.33 6.33 -7.24
C PRO A 215 12.44 6.84 -6.09
N SER A 216 13.01 7.03 -4.91
CA SER A 216 12.25 7.51 -3.73
C SER A 216 11.61 8.90 -3.93
N ALA A 217 12.18 9.71 -4.81
CA ALA A 217 11.69 11.04 -5.17
C ALA A 217 10.81 11.05 -6.43
N TYR A 218 10.49 9.88 -7.00
CA TYR A 218 9.58 9.77 -8.14
C TYR A 218 8.12 9.86 -7.68
N GLY A 219 7.26 10.40 -8.53
CA GLY A 219 5.86 10.61 -8.19
C GLY A 219 5.00 9.35 -8.20
N LEU A 220 5.52 8.25 -8.74
CA LEU A 220 4.86 6.96 -8.81
C LEU A 220 5.67 5.92 -8.03
N GLU A 221 4.99 4.97 -7.42
CA GLU A 221 5.61 3.86 -6.71
C GLU A 221 5.56 2.60 -7.59
N PHE A 222 6.73 1.99 -7.81
CA PHE A 222 6.88 0.74 -8.52
C PHE A 222 7.54 -0.27 -7.60
N TYR A 223 7.09 -1.51 -7.69
CA TYR A 223 7.57 -2.62 -6.88
C TYR A 223 7.97 -3.79 -7.75
N GLN A 224 8.88 -4.60 -7.27
CA GLN A 224 9.08 -5.96 -7.78
C GLN A 224 8.77 -6.95 -6.68
N LEU A 225 7.90 -7.91 -6.98
CA LEU A 225 7.59 -9.05 -6.14
C LEU A 225 8.04 -10.31 -6.87
N ARG A 226 8.87 -11.13 -6.23
CA ARG A 226 9.45 -12.35 -6.84
C ARG A 226 10.07 -12.14 -8.22
N GLY A 227 10.62 -10.93 -8.49
CA GLY A 227 11.24 -10.56 -9.75
C GLY A 227 10.29 -10.03 -10.82
N PHE A 228 8.99 -9.91 -10.54
CA PHE A 228 8.00 -9.34 -11.47
C PHE A 228 7.54 -7.96 -11.00
N LEU A 229 7.32 -7.08 -11.97
CA LEU A 229 6.89 -5.70 -11.74
C LEU A 229 5.44 -5.63 -11.27
N ALA A 230 5.18 -4.71 -10.33
CA ALA A 230 3.87 -4.20 -9.96
C ALA A 230 3.94 -2.68 -9.84
N TYR A 231 2.95 -1.99 -10.36
CA TYR A 231 2.82 -0.54 -10.25
C TYR A 231 1.99 -0.16 -9.01
N GLY A 232 1.99 1.12 -8.63
CA GLY A 232 1.15 1.62 -7.54
C GLY A 232 -0.35 1.36 -7.78
N GLU A 233 -0.80 1.35 -9.03
CA GLU A 233 -2.18 1.01 -9.40
C GLU A 233 -2.55 -0.46 -9.19
N ASP A 234 -1.56 -1.36 -9.10
CA ASP A 234 -1.76 -2.78 -8.77
C ASP A 234 -1.89 -3.03 -7.26
N ILE A 235 -1.94 -1.99 -6.44
CA ILE A 235 -2.18 -2.10 -5.02
C ILE A 235 -3.68 -2.01 -4.76
N ALA A 236 -4.20 -2.99 -4.04
CA ALA A 236 -5.60 -3.06 -3.69
C ALA A 236 -5.91 -2.31 -2.39
N MET A 237 -7.13 -1.82 -2.24
CA MET A 237 -7.71 -1.33 -0.98
C MET A 237 -8.81 -2.27 -0.54
N SER A 238 -8.63 -2.94 0.59
CA SER A 238 -9.59 -3.95 1.09
C SER A 238 -10.04 -4.96 0.04
N GLY A 239 -9.15 -5.34 -0.89
CA GLY A 239 -9.42 -6.33 -1.94
C GLY A 239 -9.82 -5.75 -3.30
N MET A 240 -10.03 -4.44 -3.43
CA MET A 240 -10.42 -3.77 -4.67
C MET A 240 -9.26 -2.97 -5.27
N TYR A 241 -8.95 -3.18 -6.55
CA TYR A 241 -8.02 -2.35 -7.30
C TYR A 241 -8.64 -1.03 -7.75
N GLY A 242 -7.78 -0.06 -8.11
CA GLY A 242 -8.19 1.21 -8.71
C GLY A 242 -8.81 2.21 -7.73
N VAL A 243 -8.70 2.00 -6.42
CA VAL A 243 -9.33 2.85 -5.39
C VAL A 243 -8.31 3.73 -4.66
N LEU A 244 -7.09 3.25 -4.46
CA LEU A 244 -6.01 4.00 -3.81
C LEU A 244 -5.43 5.08 -4.72
N PRO A 245 -4.75 6.11 -4.18
CA PRO A 245 -4.02 7.08 -4.97
C PRO A 245 -3.11 6.43 -6.02
N TYR A 246 -3.10 6.98 -7.22
CA TYR A 246 -2.32 6.44 -8.35
C TYR A 246 -0.81 6.61 -8.17
N GLY A 247 -0.42 7.72 -7.57
CA GLY A 247 0.97 8.09 -7.38
C GLY A 247 1.60 7.43 -6.16
N ARG A 248 1.69 8.18 -5.08
CA ARG A 248 2.21 7.73 -3.79
C ARG A 248 1.06 7.39 -2.86
N ILE A 249 1.09 6.18 -2.33
CA ILE A 249 0.02 5.71 -1.46
C ILE A 249 0.28 6.17 -0.02
N PRO A 250 -0.69 6.88 0.59
CA PRO A 250 -0.52 7.41 1.94
C PRO A 250 -0.67 6.30 2.98
N VAL A 251 0.39 6.04 3.72
CA VAL A 251 0.41 5.05 4.80
C VAL A 251 -0.35 5.51 6.04
N GLU A 252 -0.62 6.80 6.16
CA GLU A 252 -1.39 7.40 7.27
C GLU A 252 -2.82 6.87 7.36
N LEU A 253 -3.37 6.44 6.22
CA LEU A 253 -4.72 5.86 6.14
C LEU A 253 -4.74 4.34 6.40
N ALA A 254 -3.56 3.70 6.45
CA ALA A 254 -3.44 2.26 6.53
C ALA A 254 -3.46 1.77 7.99
N GLU A 255 -4.37 0.85 8.29
CA GLU A 255 -4.34 0.01 9.48
C GLU A 255 -3.38 -1.15 9.29
N ARG A 256 -3.36 -1.72 8.07
CA ARG A 256 -2.46 -2.79 7.70
C ARG A 256 -2.07 -2.68 6.24
N VAL A 257 -0.85 -3.14 5.96
CA VAL A 257 -0.35 -3.39 4.60
C VAL A 257 -0.09 -4.89 4.49
N GLU A 258 -0.86 -5.54 3.65
CA GLU A 258 -0.83 -6.98 3.47
C GLU A 258 -0.12 -7.33 2.16
N VAL A 259 0.75 -8.32 2.18
CA VAL A 259 1.50 -8.80 1.02
C VAL A 259 1.16 -10.27 0.80
N LEU A 260 0.45 -10.56 -0.27
CA LEU A 260 0.30 -11.90 -0.82
C LEU A 260 1.43 -12.13 -1.83
N ARG A 261 2.22 -13.16 -1.65
CA ARG A 261 3.31 -13.53 -2.57
C ARG A 261 2.81 -14.53 -3.61
N GLY A 262 3.08 -14.23 -4.89
CA GLY A 262 2.58 -14.98 -6.03
C GLY A 262 1.31 -14.40 -6.66
N PRO A 263 0.85 -14.95 -7.80
CA PRO A 263 -0.28 -14.41 -8.55
C PRO A 263 -1.55 -14.30 -7.73
N GLY A 264 -2.19 -13.13 -7.76
CA GLY A 264 -3.42 -12.85 -7.02
C GLY A 264 -4.70 -12.80 -7.87
N ALA A 265 -4.61 -13.12 -9.17
CA ALA A 265 -5.70 -12.85 -10.10
C ALA A 265 -7.00 -13.61 -9.79
N LEU A 266 -6.93 -14.82 -9.23
CA LEU A 266 -8.13 -15.51 -8.77
C LEU A 266 -8.73 -14.80 -7.55
N LEU A 267 -7.91 -14.36 -6.60
CA LEU A 267 -8.35 -13.82 -5.34
C LEU A 267 -8.90 -12.39 -5.48
N TYR A 268 -8.18 -11.53 -6.20
CA TYR A 268 -8.47 -10.10 -6.31
C TYR A 268 -8.96 -9.65 -7.69
N GLY A 269 -9.04 -10.57 -8.66
CA GLY A 269 -9.21 -10.25 -10.07
C GLY A 269 -7.89 -9.85 -10.74
N GLN A 270 -7.93 -9.59 -12.04
CA GLN A 270 -6.77 -9.08 -12.75
C GLN A 270 -6.42 -7.68 -12.26
N SER A 271 -5.16 -7.48 -11.91
CA SER A 271 -4.65 -6.16 -11.56
C SER A 271 -4.56 -5.26 -12.80
N PRO A 272 -4.64 -3.92 -12.65
CA PRO A 272 -4.67 -2.99 -13.78
C PRO A 272 -3.54 -3.15 -14.80
N SER A 273 -2.31 -3.36 -14.32
CA SER A 273 -1.14 -3.56 -15.18
C SER A 273 -0.77 -5.03 -15.41
N GLY A 274 -1.51 -5.97 -14.83
CA GLY A 274 -1.23 -7.41 -14.95
C GLY A 274 -0.05 -7.87 -14.08
N ALA A 275 0.08 -7.36 -12.86
CA ALA A 275 1.09 -7.83 -11.90
C ALA A 275 0.86 -9.29 -11.52
N VAL A 276 1.91 -10.12 -11.61
CA VAL A 276 1.85 -11.56 -11.40
C VAL A 276 2.78 -12.09 -10.32
N GLY A 277 3.64 -11.23 -9.75
CA GLY A 277 4.60 -11.62 -8.71
C GLY A 277 4.01 -11.61 -7.30
N GLY A 278 2.92 -10.90 -7.08
CA GLY A 278 2.23 -10.75 -5.81
C GLY A 278 1.20 -9.64 -5.85
N THR A 279 0.44 -9.54 -4.76
CA THR A 279 -0.54 -8.46 -4.54
C THR A 279 -0.26 -7.78 -3.22
N ILE A 280 -0.22 -6.45 -3.22
CA ILE A 280 -0.18 -5.63 -2.02
C ILE A 280 -1.61 -5.14 -1.77
N ASN A 281 -2.10 -5.28 -0.55
CA ASN A 281 -3.43 -4.84 -0.14
C ASN A 281 -3.33 -3.92 1.07
N VAL A 282 -3.98 -2.77 1.01
CA VAL A 282 -4.06 -1.81 2.12
C VAL A 282 -5.43 -1.94 2.78
N VAL A 283 -5.44 -2.14 4.08
CA VAL A 283 -6.65 -2.13 4.89
C VAL A 283 -6.74 -0.77 5.59
N PRO A 284 -7.81 0.01 5.39
CA PRO A 284 -7.97 1.33 5.98
C PRO A 284 -8.18 1.28 7.49
N LYS A 285 -7.71 2.32 8.18
CA LYS A 285 -7.95 2.54 9.62
C LYS A 285 -9.44 2.67 9.93
N ARG A 286 -9.85 2.12 11.07
CA ARG A 286 -11.20 2.25 11.66
C ARG A 286 -11.11 2.81 13.07
N ALA A 287 -12.21 3.37 13.56
CA ALA A 287 -12.32 3.74 14.94
C ALA A 287 -12.33 2.48 15.82
N GLU A 288 -11.49 2.47 16.83
CA GLU A 288 -11.45 1.45 17.86
C GLU A 288 -12.53 1.73 18.93
N ASP A 289 -12.76 0.79 19.80
CA ASP A 289 -13.73 0.96 20.88
C ASP A 289 -13.27 1.99 21.91
N ASP A 290 -11.95 2.11 22.08
CA ASP A 290 -11.34 3.17 22.85
C ASP A 290 -11.14 4.43 22.01
N PRO A 291 -11.45 5.62 22.56
CA PRO A 291 -11.27 6.86 21.85
C PRO A 291 -9.78 7.15 21.62
N LEU A 292 -9.41 7.50 20.41
CA LEU A 292 -8.06 7.91 20.06
C LEU A 292 -8.01 9.39 19.67
N THR A 293 -7.10 10.12 20.27
CA THR A 293 -6.69 11.45 19.77
C THR A 293 -5.18 11.48 19.75
N ARG A 294 -4.58 11.24 18.60
CA ARG A 294 -3.12 11.26 18.42
C ARG A 294 -2.71 12.48 17.60
N VAL A 295 -1.71 13.19 18.10
CA VAL A 295 -1.04 14.28 17.38
C VAL A 295 0.42 13.92 17.21
N THR A 296 0.92 14.03 15.97
CA THR A 296 2.31 13.71 15.63
C THR A 296 2.99 14.92 15.00
N ALA A 297 4.18 15.28 15.51
CA ALA A 297 5.10 16.18 14.82
C ALA A 297 6.25 15.36 14.23
N SER A 298 6.72 15.74 13.04
CA SER A 298 7.77 15.01 12.33
C SER A 298 8.76 15.95 11.66
N PHE A 299 10.00 15.47 11.57
CA PHE A 299 11.10 16.12 10.87
C PHE A 299 11.84 15.09 10.03
N ALA A 300 12.30 15.49 8.84
CA ALA A 300 13.23 14.72 8.02
C ALA A 300 14.31 15.64 7.43
N THR A 301 15.52 15.10 7.19
CA THR A 301 16.60 15.82 6.48
C THR A 301 16.09 16.33 5.11
N ASP A 302 16.42 17.51 4.60
CA ASP A 302 17.31 18.54 5.14
C ASP A 302 16.55 19.69 5.82
N ARG A 303 15.31 19.79 5.78
CA ARG A 303 14.43 20.77 6.44
C ARG A 303 12.96 20.46 6.14
N GLN A 304 12.61 19.20 6.10
CA GLN A 304 11.23 18.82 5.99
C GLN A 304 10.57 18.77 7.36
N PHE A 305 9.51 19.55 7.53
CA PHE A 305 8.69 19.56 8.74
C PHE A 305 7.30 19.05 8.39
N GLY A 306 6.76 18.26 9.29
CA GLY A 306 5.44 17.67 9.13
C GLY A 306 4.68 17.58 10.44
N GLY A 307 3.41 17.38 10.31
CA GLY A 307 2.51 17.07 11.42
C GLY A 307 1.29 16.32 10.94
N GLY A 308 0.70 15.58 11.85
CA GLY A 308 -0.48 14.79 11.57
C GLY A 308 -1.39 14.65 12.79
N VAL A 309 -2.65 14.38 12.51
CA VAL A 309 -3.67 14.04 13.51
C VAL A 309 -4.34 12.74 13.12
N ASP A 310 -4.64 11.91 14.12
CA ASP A 310 -5.37 10.68 13.99
C ASP A 310 -6.44 10.63 15.09
N LEU A 311 -7.70 10.75 14.69
CA LEU A 311 -8.85 10.84 15.59
C LEU A 311 -9.76 9.66 15.36
N GLY A 312 -10.07 8.91 16.42
CA GLY A 312 -11.00 7.78 16.38
C GLY A 312 -12.07 7.93 17.46
N ARG A 313 -13.34 7.77 17.11
CA ARG A 313 -14.47 7.80 18.05
C ARG A 313 -15.55 6.83 17.62
N ARG A 314 -16.16 6.17 18.59
CA ARG A 314 -17.35 5.35 18.37
C ARG A 314 -18.54 5.92 19.14
N PHE A 315 -19.72 5.76 18.55
CA PHE A 315 -20.99 6.31 19.03
C PHE A 315 -22.08 5.24 19.03
N GLY A 316 -23.18 5.54 19.77
CA GLY A 316 -24.31 4.65 20.00
C GLY A 316 -24.12 3.75 21.21
N ASP A 317 -25.21 3.20 21.73
CA ASP A 317 -25.22 2.44 23.01
C ASP A 317 -24.33 1.19 22.95
N ARG A 318 -24.13 0.61 21.78
CA ARG A 318 -23.28 -0.56 21.52
C ARG A 318 -22.02 -0.18 20.70
N LYS A 319 -21.63 1.09 20.66
CA LYS A 319 -20.51 1.60 19.88
C LYS A 319 -20.56 1.18 18.38
N GLN A 320 -21.77 1.11 17.83
CA GLN A 320 -21.98 0.59 16.47
C GLN A 320 -21.50 1.53 15.36
N TRP A 321 -21.49 2.83 15.57
CA TRP A 321 -21.01 3.82 14.63
C TRP A 321 -19.56 4.21 14.93
N GLY A 322 -18.69 4.11 13.96
CA GLY A 322 -17.29 4.52 14.04
C GLY A 322 -16.98 5.67 13.08
N VAL A 323 -16.16 6.62 13.55
CA VAL A 323 -15.59 7.71 12.75
C VAL A 323 -14.10 7.75 13.00
N ARG A 324 -13.28 7.62 11.93
CA ARG A 324 -11.83 7.82 11.99
C ARG A 324 -11.45 8.96 11.03
N ILE A 325 -10.65 9.89 11.52
CA ILE A 325 -10.14 11.02 10.74
C ILE A 325 -8.63 11.00 10.82
N ASN A 326 -7.99 11.02 9.65
CA ASN A 326 -6.55 11.11 9.53
C ASN A 326 -6.22 12.29 8.64
N ALA A 327 -5.33 13.16 9.09
CA ALA A 327 -4.80 14.23 8.26
C ALA A 327 -3.32 14.43 8.55
N SER A 328 -2.53 14.62 7.51
CA SER A 328 -1.11 14.94 7.66
C SER A 328 -0.62 15.90 6.59
N THR A 329 0.44 16.62 6.93
CA THR A 329 1.18 17.44 5.99
C THR A 329 2.67 17.30 6.26
N MET A 330 3.47 17.33 5.20
CA MET A 330 4.92 17.39 5.29
C MET A 330 5.44 18.28 4.16
N SER A 331 6.34 19.20 4.46
CA SER A 331 6.91 20.10 3.44
C SER A 331 8.32 20.57 3.81
N GLY A 332 9.12 20.85 2.79
CA GLY A 332 10.48 21.38 2.92
C GLY A 332 11.45 20.77 1.92
N GLU A 333 12.73 21.01 2.16
CA GLU A 333 13.84 20.51 1.34
C GLU A 333 14.03 19.00 1.60
N THR A 334 14.24 18.22 0.56
CA THR A 334 14.48 16.77 0.65
C THR A 334 15.98 16.49 0.81
N PRO A 335 16.38 15.27 1.18
CA PRO A 335 17.79 14.87 1.19
C PRO A 335 18.45 14.88 -0.21
N THR A 336 17.71 15.07 -1.30
CA THR A 336 18.23 15.25 -2.65
C THR A 336 18.53 16.73 -2.89
N ASP A 337 19.72 17.05 -3.39
CA ASP A 337 20.22 18.40 -3.56
C ASP A 337 19.23 19.32 -4.29
N PHE A 338 18.95 20.48 -3.74
CA PHE A 338 18.03 21.51 -4.28
C PHE A 338 16.56 21.11 -4.39
N MET A 339 16.22 19.87 -4.13
CA MET A 339 14.87 19.38 -4.31
C MET A 339 13.99 19.66 -3.10
N SER A 340 12.83 20.20 -3.32
CA SER A 340 11.78 20.34 -2.29
C SER A 340 10.61 19.40 -2.53
N SER A 341 9.88 19.07 -1.47
CA SER A 341 8.60 18.37 -1.60
C SER A 341 7.55 18.91 -0.64
N ARG A 342 6.29 18.80 -1.04
CA ARG A 342 5.14 19.08 -0.18
C ARG A 342 4.10 18.00 -0.41
N ARG A 343 3.68 17.38 0.68
CA ARG A 343 2.60 16.39 0.68
C ARG A 343 1.53 16.81 1.69
N ARG A 344 0.27 16.61 1.32
CA ARG A 344 -0.89 16.77 2.19
C ARG A 344 -1.84 15.62 1.92
N ILE A 345 -2.39 15.06 2.98
CA ILE A 345 -3.40 14.01 2.92
C ILE A 345 -4.47 14.29 3.96
N ALA A 346 -5.70 14.08 3.62
CA ALA A 346 -6.82 14.01 4.54
C ALA A 346 -7.68 12.80 4.17
N GLY A 347 -8.10 12.05 5.17
CA GLY A 347 -8.97 10.91 5.00
C GLY A 347 -9.98 10.80 6.12
N VAL A 348 -11.16 10.28 5.78
CA VAL A 348 -12.26 10.01 6.71
C VAL A 348 -12.73 8.58 6.47
N GLY A 349 -12.71 7.76 7.50
CA GLY A 349 -13.33 6.46 7.55
C GLY A 349 -14.57 6.49 8.43
N LEU A 350 -15.69 6.07 7.87
CA LEU A 350 -16.94 5.86 8.59
C LEU A 350 -17.24 4.37 8.58
N ASP A 351 -17.71 3.83 9.69
CA ASP A 351 -18.15 2.45 9.73
C ASP A 351 -19.37 2.26 10.65
N TYR A 352 -20.14 1.24 10.33
CA TYR A 352 -21.26 0.77 11.12
C TYR A 352 -21.15 -0.73 11.35
N ARG A 353 -21.33 -1.15 12.62
CA ARG A 353 -21.33 -2.54 13.07
C ARG A 353 -22.67 -2.85 13.71
N GLY A 354 -23.59 -3.43 12.96
CA GLY A 354 -24.85 -3.98 13.45
C GLY A 354 -24.77 -5.50 13.61
N ASP A 355 -25.83 -6.11 14.12
CA ASP A 355 -25.87 -7.55 14.35
C ASP A 355 -25.81 -8.35 13.03
N ARG A 356 -26.46 -7.86 11.98
CA ARG A 356 -26.51 -8.50 10.66
C ARG A 356 -26.03 -7.60 9.51
N THR A 357 -25.68 -6.36 9.81
CA THR A 357 -25.33 -5.38 8.77
C THR A 357 -24.05 -4.68 9.17
N ARG A 358 -23.10 -4.65 8.25
CA ARG A 358 -21.83 -3.95 8.39
C ARG A 358 -21.57 -3.14 7.14
N PHE A 359 -21.22 -1.89 7.30
CA PHE A 359 -20.76 -1.07 6.17
C PHE A 359 -19.68 -0.10 6.57
N SER A 360 -18.91 0.32 5.58
CA SER A 360 -17.86 1.31 5.71
C SER A 360 -17.84 2.24 4.50
N LEU A 361 -17.40 3.47 4.75
CA LEU A 361 -17.14 4.47 3.73
C LEU A 361 -15.79 5.12 4.03
N ASP A 362 -14.88 5.06 3.09
CA ASP A 362 -13.58 5.70 3.12
C ASP A 362 -13.54 6.80 2.06
N LEU A 363 -13.12 7.99 2.46
CA LEU A 363 -12.93 9.12 1.56
C LEU A 363 -11.56 9.72 1.80
N TYR A 364 -10.86 10.14 0.75
CA TYR A 364 -9.57 10.80 0.87
C TYR A 364 -9.37 11.88 -0.20
N ASP A 365 -8.51 12.85 0.14
CA ASP A 365 -7.93 13.85 -0.76
C ASP A 365 -6.44 13.94 -0.48
N GLN A 366 -5.62 13.80 -1.52
CA GLN A 366 -4.17 13.88 -1.44
C GLN A 366 -3.63 14.86 -2.47
N ARG A 367 -2.63 15.63 -2.09
CA ARG A 367 -1.82 16.40 -3.02
C ARG A 367 -0.33 16.20 -2.72
N PHE A 368 0.41 15.91 -3.77
CA PHE A 368 1.86 15.75 -3.74
C PHE A 368 2.51 16.66 -4.77
N ARG A 369 3.50 17.43 -4.33
CA ARG A 369 4.27 18.32 -5.20
C ARG A 369 5.77 18.16 -4.91
N THR A 370 6.56 18.05 -5.98
CA THR A 370 8.01 18.25 -5.93
C THR A 370 8.37 19.53 -6.64
N GLY A 371 9.41 20.20 -6.17
CA GLY A 371 10.00 21.37 -6.80
C GLY A 371 11.51 21.24 -6.91
N ASP A 372 12.07 21.84 -7.93
CA ASP A 372 13.50 21.83 -8.24
C ASP A 372 14.12 20.43 -8.37
N GLY A 373 13.31 19.45 -8.77
CA GLY A 373 13.76 18.09 -9.03
C GLY A 373 12.63 17.07 -9.03
N ILE A 374 12.87 15.97 -9.73
CA ILE A 374 12.09 14.74 -9.65
C ILE A 374 13.05 13.55 -9.66
N GLY A 375 12.62 12.42 -9.07
CA GLY A 375 13.34 11.16 -9.23
C GLY A 375 13.24 10.66 -10.68
N ILE A 376 14.33 10.21 -11.25
CA ILE A 376 14.37 9.64 -12.59
C ILE A 376 15.14 8.33 -12.64
N PHE A 377 14.97 7.60 -13.73
CA PHE A 377 15.75 6.42 -14.05
C PHE A 377 16.92 6.78 -14.99
N ALA A 378 18.11 6.28 -14.67
CA ALA A 378 19.22 6.26 -15.61
C ALA A 378 19.10 5.01 -16.50
N GLN A 379 19.16 5.18 -17.82
CA GLN A 379 19.19 4.08 -18.79
C GLN A 379 20.58 4.03 -19.43
N PHE A 380 21.36 3.02 -19.11
CA PHE A 380 22.71 2.92 -19.66
C PHE A 380 22.68 2.39 -21.09
N SER A 381 23.25 3.17 -22.01
CA SER A 381 23.27 2.88 -23.44
C SER A 381 24.48 2.06 -23.88
N THR A 382 25.43 1.83 -22.99
CA THR A 382 26.68 1.08 -23.25
C THR A 382 26.80 -0.12 -22.28
N PRO A 383 27.66 -1.10 -22.56
CA PRO A 383 27.93 -2.17 -21.60
C PRO A 383 28.57 -1.68 -20.29
N VAL A 384 29.19 -0.50 -20.31
CA VAL A 384 29.81 0.11 -19.14
C VAL A 384 28.76 0.80 -18.29
N VAL A 385 28.60 0.35 -17.05
CA VAL A 385 27.75 1.01 -16.05
C VAL A 385 28.61 1.99 -15.28
N PRO A 386 28.39 3.32 -15.43
CA PRO A 386 29.15 4.32 -14.69
C PRO A 386 29.02 4.15 -13.19
N LYS A 387 30.04 4.52 -12.42
CA LYS A 387 29.95 4.52 -10.97
C LYS A 387 28.77 5.37 -10.49
N ALA A 388 28.03 4.93 -9.47
CA ALA A 388 26.96 5.72 -8.90
C ALA A 388 27.51 7.06 -8.36
N PRO A 389 26.86 8.19 -8.66
CA PRO A 389 27.22 9.47 -8.06
C PRO A 389 26.92 9.49 -6.56
N LYS A 390 27.07 10.65 -5.91
CA LYS A 390 26.62 10.81 -4.51
C LYS A 390 25.13 10.51 -4.39
N ALA A 391 24.72 9.88 -3.30
CA ALA A 391 23.33 9.46 -3.12
C ALA A 391 22.31 10.63 -3.14
N ASN A 392 22.74 11.84 -2.79
CA ASN A 392 21.92 13.07 -2.80
C ASN A 392 21.89 13.79 -4.17
N THR A 393 22.53 13.27 -5.22
CA THR A 393 22.56 13.94 -6.52
C THR A 393 21.18 14.09 -7.12
N ASN A 394 20.79 15.31 -7.46
CA ASN A 394 19.60 15.65 -8.24
C ASN A 394 19.97 15.71 -9.73
N PHE A 395 19.52 14.76 -10.51
CA PHE A 395 19.90 14.65 -11.92
C PHE A 395 19.35 15.77 -12.80
N PHE A 396 18.20 16.32 -12.47
CA PHE A 396 17.55 17.37 -13.25
C PHE A 396 16.96 18.47 -12.36
N PRO A 397 17.83 19.31 -11.73
CA PRO A 397 17.37 20.45 -10.97
C PRO A 397 16.57 21.40 -11.89
N GLY A 398 15.54 22.04 -11.33
CA GLY A 398 14.60 22.88 -12.04
C GLY A 398 13.31 22.18 -12.45
N THR A 399 13.28 20.85 -12.56
CA THR A 399 12.04 20.11 -12.86
C THR A 399 11.08 20.12 -11.68
N PHE A 400 9.83 19.83 -11.95
CA PHE A 400 8.79 19.75 -10.93
C PHE A 400 7.72 18.72 -11.30
N MET A 401 6.92 18.35 -10.33
CA MET A 401 5.68 17.59 -10.49
C MET A 401 4.65 18.08 -9.46
N ASP A 402 3.41 18.23 -9.90
CA ASP A 402 2.25 18.47 -9.03
C ASP A 402 1.20 17.39 -9.35
N ALA A 403 0.82 16.59 -8.37
CA ALA A 403 -0.15 15.52 -8.52
C ALA A 403 -1.21 15.60 -7.42
N SER A 404 -2.44 15.27 -7.78
CA SER A 404 -3.57 15.21 -6.86
C SER A 404 -4.37 13.94 -7.09
N ASP A 405 -4.82 13.35 -5.98
CA ASP A 405 -5.70 12.18 -5.96
C ASP A 405 -6.88 12.47 -5.05
N THR A 406 -8.09 12.20 -5.54
CA THR A 406 -9.31 12.25 -4.74
C THR A 406 -10.07 10.98 -5.00
N GLY A 407 -10.52 10.31 -3.95
CA GLY A 407 -11.19 9.03 -4.11
C GLY A 407 -11.88 8.55 -2.85
N GLY A 408 -12.47 7.38 -2.98
CA GLY A 408 -13.13 6.74 -1.86
C GLY A 408 -13.67 5.37 -2.21
N MET A 409 -14.08 4.65 -1.16
CA MET A 409 -14.63 3.31 -1.24
C MET A 409 -15.80 3.17 -0.28
N PHE A 410 -16.88 2.62 -0.76
CA PHE A 410 -17.97 2.09 0.05
C PHE A 410 -17.90 0.57 0.06
N ARG A 411 -18.16 -0.03 1.21
CA ARG A 411 -18.33 -1.47 1.36
C ARG A 411 -19.47 -1.77 2.31
N GLY A 412 -20.37 -2.68 1.91
CA GLY A 412 -21.49 -3.16 2.72
C GLY A 412 -21.53 -4.68 2.75
N GLU A 413 -21.91 -5.21 3.89
CA GLU A 413 -22.16 -6.64 4.10
C GLU A 413 -23.44 -6.82 4.90
N VAL A 414 -24.25 -7.79 4.47
CA VAL A 414 -25.52 -8.14 5.13
C VAL A 414 -25.58 -9.65 5.33
N ASP A 415 -25.72 -10.09 6.56
CA ASP A 415 -25.98 -11.50 6.89
C ASP A 415 -27.46 -11.80 6.63
N ILE A 416 -27.76 -12.36 5.45
CA ILE A 416 -29.12 -12.74 5.03
C ILE A 416 -29.62 -13.88 5.92
N LEU A 417 -28.73 -14.83 6.18
CA LEU A 417 -28.89 -15.95 7.12
C LEU A 417 -27.63 -16.02 8.01
N ASP A 418 -27.67 -16.80 9.06
CA ASP A 418 -26.53 -16.98 9.96
C ASP A 418 -25.31 -17.61 9.25
N ASN A 419 -25.55 -18.28 8.13
CA ASN A 419 -24.51 -18.91 7.31
C ASN A 419 -24.44 -18.34 5.88
N LEU A 420 -25.07 -17.21 5.59
CA LEU A 420 -25.07 -16.58 4.26
C LEU A 420 -24.96 -15.07 4.37
N THR A 421 -23.90 -14.52 3.83
CA THR A 421 -23.62 -13.07 3.77
C THR A 421 -23.63 -12.61 2.32
N ALA A 422 -24.36 -11.55 2.00
CA ALA A 422 -24.20 -10.78 0.77
C ALA A 422 -23.24 -9.62 0.99
N TYR A 423 -22.42 -9.29 0.00
CA TYR A 423 -21.52 -8.15 0.05
C TYR A 423 -21.54 -7.33 -1.22
N LEU A 424 -21.28 -6.03 -1.07
CA LEU A 424 -21.17 -5.06 -2.16
C LEU A 424 -20.00 -4.12 -1.83
N GLY A 425 -19.16 -3.83 -2.81
CA GLY A 425 -18.12 -2.82 -2.75
C GLY A 425 -18.19 -1.91 -3.97
N TYR A 426 -18.04 -0.60 -3.77
CA TYR A 426 -17.90 0.37 -4.84
C TYR A 426 -16.79 1.34 -4.48
N GLY A 427 -15.90 1.60 -5.42
CA GLY A 427 -14.81 2.57 -5.24
C GLY A 427 -14.55 3.37 -6.49
N GLN A 428 -14.02 4.57 -6.30
CA GLN A 428 -13.59 5.42 -7.40
C GLN A 428 -12.39 6.26 -6.99
N ARG A 429 -11.59 6.63 -8.00
CA ARG A 429 -10.46 7.54 -7.86
C ARG A 429 -10.37 8.45 -9.07
N HIS A 430 -10.01 9.70 -8.82
CA HIS A 430 -9.57 10.67 -9.82
C HIS A 430 -8.13 11.06 -9.51
N HIS A 431 -7.23 10.85 -10.46
CA HIS A 431 -5.83 11.26 -10.41
C HIS A 431 -5.55 12.27 -11.50
N TYR A 432 -4.83 13.34 -11.16
CA TYR A 432 -4.37 14.35 -12.10
C TYR A 432 -2.95 14.77 -11.77
N TYR A 433 -2.12 14.91 -12.80
CA TYR A 433 -0.76 15.41 -12.63
C TYR A 433 -0.35 16.39 -13.71
N THR A 434 0.60 17.27 -13.38
CA THR A 434 1.32 18.14 -14.32
C THR A 434 2.79 18.21 -13.94
N GLY A 435 3.66 18.38 -14.95
CA GLY A 435 5.09 18.49 -14.77
C GLY A 435 5.87 17.43 -15.55
N TYR A 436 6.93 16.90 -14.96
CA TYR A 436 7.92 16.07 -15.67
C TYR A 436 7.78 14.57 -15.37
N LEU A 437 6.64 14.10 -14.89
CA LEU A 437 6.41 12.70 -14.50
C LEU A 437 6.69 11.71 -15.65
N SER A 438 6.35 12.06 -16.88
CA SER A 438 6.52 11.20 -18.06
C SER A 438 7.98 11.06 -18.53
N THR A 439 8.92 11.73 -17.90
CA THR A 439 10.34 11.75 -18.30
C THR A 439 11.20 10.70 -17.62
N ALA A 440 10.61 9.57 -17.25
CA ALA A 440 11.17 8.62 -16.32
C ALA A 440 12.59 8.12 -16.65
N ALA A 441 12.87 7.80 -17.92
CA ALA A 441 14.17 7.21 -18.31
C ALA A 441 14.97 8.15 -19.20
N ARG A 442 16.28 8.26 -18.94
CA ARG A 442 17.21 9.02 -19.78
C ARG A 442 18.46 8.21 -20.02
N ASN A 443 18.87 8.19 -21.30
CA ASN A 443 20.09 7.50 -21.71
C ASN A 443 21.30 8.15 -21.07
N VAL A 444 22.23 7.32 -20.60
CA VAL A 444 23.49 7.72 -19.98
C VAL A 444 24.62 6.96 -20.67
N ASP A 445 25.65 7.69 -21.13
CA ASP A 445 26.84 7.10 -21.76
C ASP A 445 27.82 6.53 -20.69
N ALA A 446 28.94 5.95 -21.18
CA ALA A 446 29.96 5.38 -20.31
C ALA A 446 30.67 6.42 -19.41
N GLN A 447 30.65 7.69 -19.78
CA GLN A 447 31.22 8.81 -19.04
C GLN A 447 30.22 9.43 -18.04
N GLY A 448 28.96 9.02 -18.10
CA GLY A 448 27.89 9.52 -17.23
C GLY A 448 27.16 10.74 -17.82
N ASN A 449 27.33 11.06 -19.09
CA ASN A 449 26.59 12.14 -19.74
C ASN A 449 25.19 11.69 -20.13
N PHE A 450 24.19 12.58 -19.94
CA PHE A 450 22.84 12.35 -20.42
C PHE A 450 22.76 12.58 -21.94
N CYS A 451 22.07 11.68 -22.62
CA CYS A 451 21.99 11.63 -24.07
C CYS A 451 20.57 11.82 -24.60
N GLY A 452 20.42 12.54 -25.70
CA GLY A 452 19.20 12.52 -26.51
C GLY A 452 19.25 11.36 -27.53
N GLY A 453 18.11 10.64 -27.69
CA GLY A 453 18.02 9.50 -28.59
C GLY A 453 18.56 8.18 -28.03
N ASN A 454 18.47 7.10 -28.85
CA ASN A 454 18.88 5.74 -28.46
C ASN A 454 20.25 5.34 -29.04
N VAL A 455 21.14 6.29 -29.26
CA VAL A 455 22.40 6.05 -29.99
C VAL A 455 23.55 5.74 -29.03
N PRO A 456 24.24 4.60 -29.19
CA PRO A 456 25.47 4.31 -28.43
C PRO A 456 26.55 5.36 -28.70
N GLY A 457 27.24 5.82 -27.64
CA GLY A 457 28.35 6.78 -27.78
C GLY A 457 27.90 8.23 -27.99
N CYS A 458 26.71 8.61 -27.52
CA CYS A 458 26.10 9.87 -27.85
C CYS A 458 26.85 11.11 -27.31
N SER A 459 27.03 12.08 -28.20
CA SER A 459 27.43 13.46 -27.91
C SER A 459 26.26 14.45 -27.98
N ASN A 460 25.05 13.99 -28.20
CA ASN A 460 23.89 14.85 -28.42
C ASN A 460 23.29 15.35 -27.06
N PRO A 461 22.87 16.63 -27.01
CA PRO A 461 22.19 17.13 -25.81
C PRO A 461 20.88 16.39 -25.53
N THR A 462 20.52 16.28 -24.25
CA THR A 462 19.25 15.68 -23.84
C THR A 462 18.10 16.69 -23.86
N THR A 463 16.88 16.18 -23.89
CA THR A 463 15.65 16.95 -23.78
C THR A 463 14.72 16.27 -22.81
N LEU A 464 13.83 17.01 -22.16
CA LEU A 464 12.83 16.47 -21.24
C LEU A 464 11.42 16.84 -21.71
N PRO A 465 10.49 15.89 -21.80
CA PRO A 465 9.09 16.18 -22.07
C PRO A 465 8.31 16.47 -20.77
N PRO A 466 7.90 17.70 -20.50
CA PRO A 466 6.83 17.93 -19.52
C PRO A 466 5.51 17.39 -20.05
N GLY A 467 4.60 17.06 -19.15
CA GLY A 467 3.31 16.54 -19.52
C GLY A 467 2.26 16.76 -18.44
N THR A 468 1.02 16.66 -18.86
CA THR A 468 -0.15 16.66 -18.00
C THR A 468 -0.93 15.40 -18.28
N GLY A 469 -1.52 14.79 -17.27
CA GLY A 469 -2.29 13.58 -17.46
C GLY A 469 -3.29 13.34 -16.34
N TYR A 470 -4.16 12.38 -16.59
CA TYR A 470 -5.12 11.89 -15.62
C TYR A 470 -5.21 10.36 -15.67
N ASN A 471 -5.69 9.78 -14.57
CA ASN A 471 -6.07 8.37 -14.49
C ASN A 471 -7.30 8.28 -13.59
N ASP A 472 -8.43 7.99 -14.20
CA ASP A 472 -9.71 7.87 -13.53
C ASP A 472 -10.13 6.41 -13.45
N THR A 473 -10.53 5.96 -12.28
CA THR A 473 -10.94 4.58 -12.08
C THR A 473 -12.28 4.48 -11.36
N ARG A 474 -13.05 3.44 -11.70
CA ARG A 474 -14.25 3.03 -11.00
C ARG A 474 -14.22 1.53 -10.85
N SER A 475 -14.48 1.04 -9.65
CA SER A 475 -14.47 -0.37 -9.32
C SER A 475 -15.75 -0.76 -8.61
N LEU A 476 -16.30 -1.90 -8.97
CA LEU A 476 -17.49 -2.49 -8.36
C LEU A 476 -17.20 -3.97 -8.06
N GLU A 477 -17.58 -4.43 -6.88
CA GLU A 477 -17.62 -5.85 -6.55
C GLU A 477 -18.94 -6.21 -5.88
N ALA A 478 -19.44 -7.41 -6.12
CA ALA A 478 -20.61 -7.93 -5.42
C ALA A 478 -20.55 -9.46 -5.37
N GLY A 479 -21.13 -10.04 -4.33
CA GLY A 479 -21.16 -11.47 -4.21
C GLY A 479 -21.91 -11.99 -2.99
N LEU A 480 -21.89 -13.31 -2.88
CA LEU A 480 -22.42 -14.09 -1.77
C LEU A 480 -21.30 -14.97 -1.22
N ARG A 481 -21.21 -15.05 0.07
CA ARG A 481 -20.33 -16.02 0.76
C ARG A 481 -21.12 -16.71 1.85
N GLY A 482 -20.76 -17.95 2.10
CA GLY A 482 -21.45 -18.71 3.13
C GLY A 482 -20.72 -19.96 3.51
N HIS A 483 -21.32 -20.70 4.45
CA HIS A 483 -20.81 -22.00 4.85
C HIS A 483 -21.93 -23.01 5.02
N PHE A 484 -21.61 -24.28 4.74
CA PHE A 484 -22.49 -25.42 5.02
C PHE A 484 -21.66 -26.65 5.34
N ARG A 485 -22.31 -27.75 5.71
CA ARG A 485 -21.66 -29.02 5.97
C ARG A 485 -22.23 -30.14 5.11
N THR A 486 -21.33 -31.01 4.61
CA THR A 486 -21.66 -32.24 3.95
C THR A 486 -21.06 -33.40 4.75
N GLY A 487 -21.82 -33.98 5.64
CA GLY A 487 -21.31 -34.93 6.63
C GLY A 487 -20.24 -34.26 7.53
N PRO A 488 -19.04 -34.84 7.64
CA PRO A 488 -17.97 -34.27 8.46
C PRO A 488 -17.27 -33.06 7.82
N VAL A 489 -17.50 -32.80 6.51
CA VAL A 489 -16.81 -31.77 5.77
C VAL A 489 -17.53 -30.44 5.93
N ARG A 490 -16.80 -29.40 6.33
CA ARG A 490 -17.26 -28.00 6.29
C ARG A 490 -16.82 -27.37 4.98
N HIS A 491 -17.74 -26.69 4.33
CA HIS A 491 -17.53 -25.89 3.12
C HIS A 491 -17.65 -24.41 3.47
N ASP A 492 -16.63 -23.62 3.15
CA ASP A 492 -16.67 -22.17 3.17
C ASP A 492 -16.55 -21.69 1.71
N TRP A 493 -17.65 -21.21 1.14
CA TRP A 493 -17.76 -20.89 -0.28
C TRP A 493 -17.97 -19.40 -0.54
N ASN A 494 -17.56 -18.97 -1.75
CA ASN A 494 -17.84 -17.62 -2.27
C ASN A 494 -18.18 -17.68 -3.75
N ILE A 495 -19.16 -16.85 -4.16
CA ILE A 495 -19.49 -16.56 -5.55
C ILE A 495 -19.56 -15.05 -5.68
N GLY A 496 -18.76 -14.47 -6.57
CA GLY A 496 -18.72 -13.02 -6.71
C GLY A 496 -18.31 -12.57 -8.09
N GLY A 497 -18.62 -11.32 -8.40
CA GLY A 497 -18.23 -10.62 -9.61
C GLY A 497 -17.53 -9.30 -9.30
N GLN A 498 -16.65 -8.88 -10.20
CA GLN A 498 -15.95 -7.61 -10.15
C GLN A 498 -15.96 -6.96 -11.52
N GLN A 499 -16.03 -5.63 -11.54
CA GLN A 499 -15.84 -4.80 -12.72
C GLN A 499 -15.00 -3.58 -12.36
N MET A 500 -14.05 -3.25 -13.21
CA MET A 500 -13.24 -2.04 -13.07
C MET A 500 -13.11 -1.35 -14.43
N SER A 501 -13.30 -0.04 -14.47
CA SER A 501 -13.00 0.80 -15.62
C SER A 501 -11.86 1.76 -15.31
N ILE A 502 -10.97 1.98 -16.28
CA ILE A 502 -9.81 2.84 -16.16
C ILE A 502 -9.78 3.75 -17.40
N ASP A 503 -9.87 5.05 -17.17
CA ASP A 503 -9.73 6.09 -18.18
C ASP A 503 -8.38 6.79 -18.01
N ASN A 504 -7.46 6.59 -18.95
CA ASN A 504 -6.17 7.23 -18.97
C ASN A 504 -6.12 8.34 -20.03
N GLY A 505 -5.55 9.47 -19.65
CA GLY A 505 -5.28 10.56 -20.58
C GLY A 505 -3.92 11.19 -20.34
N SER A 506 -3.31 11.67 -21.42
CA SER A 506 -2.06 12.44 -21.36
C SER A 506 -2.01 13.50 -22.44
N SER A 507 -1.31 14.59 -22.17
CA SER A 507 -1.07 15.64 -23.15
C SER A 507 -0.14 15.15 -24.27
N THR A 508 -0.16 15.84 -25.40
CA THR A 508 0.90 15.72 -26.42
C THR A 508 2.21 16.23 -25.83
N THR A 509 3.30 15.56 -26.20
CA THR A 509 4.61 15.85 -25.62
C THR A 509 5.27 17.04 -26.33
N ARG A 510 5.71 18.03 -25.55
CA ARG A 510 6.60 19.10 -26.03
C ARG A 510 7.94 18.97 -25.32
N LEU A 511 9.02 18.95 -26.08
CA LEU A 511 10.36 18.82 -25.49
C LEU A 511 10.85 20.17 -24.97
N THR A 512 11.66 20.14 -23.88
CA THR A 512 12.47 21.31 -23.49
C THR A 512 13.46 21.66 -24.63
N PRO A 513 14.07 22.85 -24.63
CA PRO A 513 15.29 23.08 -25.37
C PRO A 513 16.32 22.00 -25.03
N ALA A 514 17.13 21.65 -25.99
CA ALA A 514 18.20 20.69 -25.79
C ALA A 514 19.29 21.28 -24.88
N PHE A 515 19.78 20.47 -23.93
CA PHE A 515 20.79 20.90 -22.95
C PHE A 515 21.76 19.75 -22.62
N PHE A 516 22.98 20.12 -22.20
CA PHE A 516 23.98 19.16 -21.76
C PHE A 516 23.94 18.99 -20.24
N SER A 517 24.01 17.75 -19.79
CA SER A 517 24.02 17.42 -18.36
C SER A 517 24.67 16.06 -18.14
N SER A 518 25.13 15.78 -16.92
CA SER A 518 25.66 14.48 -16.55
C SER A 518 25.20 14.05 -15.16
N ILE A 519 25.35 12.76 -14.85
CA ILE A 519 25.04 12.23 -13.51
C ILE A 519 26.01 12.76 -12.43
N TYR A 520 27.20 13.25 -12.83
CA TYR A 520 28.22 13.76 -11.92
C TYR A 520 28.20 15.28 -11.75
N ASN A 521 27.74 15.99 -12.77
CA ASN A 521 27.62 17.45 -12.80
C ASN A 521 26.30 17.85 -13.44
N PRO A 522 25.18 17.71 -12.73
CA PRO A 522 23.85 18.00 -13.28
C PRO A 522 23.68 19.48 -13.60
N THR A 523 23.11 19.76 -14.77
CA THR A 523 22.75 21.10 -15.23
C THR A 523 21.28 21.38 -14.98
N ARG A 524 20.97 22.62 -14.56
CA ARG A 524 19.57 23.04 -14.39
C ARG A 524 18.82 22.98 -15.73
N VAL A 525 17.64 22.34 -15.68
CA VAL A 525 16.82 22.14 -16.89
C VAL A 525 16.25 23.47 -17.37
N PRO A 526 16.41 23.81 -18.66
CA PRO A 526 15.75 24.95 -19.25
C PRO A 526 14.25 24.65 -19.40
N LEU A 527 13.45 25.16 -18.46
CA LEU A 527 12.01 24.90 -18.47
C LEU A 527 11.33 25.58 -19.66
N THR A 528 10.38 24.89 -20.27
CA THR A 528 9.40 25.48 -21.20
C THR A 528 8.04 25.49 -20.51
N GLY A 529 7.44 26.65 -20.40
CA GLY A 529 6.10 26.77 -19.84
C GLY A 529 5.06 26.26 -20.84
N ALA A 530 4.07 25.55 -20.40
CA ALA A 530 2.64 25.57 -20.68
C ALA A 530 1.97 24.33 -20.10
N ASP A 531 0.86 24.50 -19.44
CA ASP A 531 -0.08 23.45 -19.11
C ASP A 531 -0.73 22.96 -20.41
N TYR A 532 -0.53 21.69 -20.73
CA TYR A 532 -1.17 21.04 -21.88
C TYR A 532 -2.43 20.33 -21.42
N LEU A 533 -3.50 20.43 -22.21
CA LEU A 533 -4.71 19.69 -21.97
C LEU A 533 -4.44 18.19 -22.16
N PRO A 534 -4.72 17.33 -21.15
CA PRO A 534 -4.61 15.89 -21.32
C PRO A 534 -5.73 15.37 -22.22
N LEU A 535 -5.39 14.57 -23.19
CA LEU A 535 -6.31 13.91 -24.11
C LEU A 535 -6.46 12.43 -23.74
N PRO A 536 -7.63 11.84 -23.97
CA PRO A 536 -7.81 10.39 -23.80
C PRO A 536 -6.76 9.60 -24.57
N ARG A 537 -6.22 8.56 -23.92
CA ARG A 537 -5.25 7.63 -24.53
C ARG A 537 -5.74 6.21 -24.52
N THR A 538 -6.32 5.78 -23.39
CA THR A 538 -6.87 4.44 -23.26
C THR A 538 -8.10 4.45 -22.37
N HIS A 539 -9.06 3.61 -22.74
CA HIS A 539 -10.14 3.16 -21.87
C HIS A 539 -9.99 1.65 -21.71
N THR A 540 -9.90 1.19 -20.46
CA THR A 540 -9.76 -0.24 -20.14
C THR A 540 -10.89 -0.69 -19.25
N GLU A 541 -11.52 -1.81 -19.60
CA GLU A 541 -12.50 -2.49 -18.77
C GLU A 541 -11.98 -3.88 -18.38
N LEU A 542 -11.97 -4.15 -17.09
CA LEU A 542 -11.66 -5.46 -16.51
C LEU A 542 -12.91 -5.97 -15.81
N SER A 543 -13.41 -7.13 -16.20
CA SER A 543 -14.57 -7.76 -15.54
C SER A 543 -14.29 -9.23 -15.26
N SER A 544 -14.86 -9.75 -14.19
CA SER A 544 -14.64 -11.15 -13.83
C SER A 544 -15.72 -11.70 -12.92
N TYR A 545 -15.88 -13.04 -12.95
CA TYR A 545 -16.71 -13.82 -12.05
C TYR A 545 -15.88 -14.94 -11.44
N ALA A 546 -16.01 -15.14 -10.14
CA ALA A 546 -15.25 -16.12 -9.39
C ALA A 546 -16.17 -17.02 -8.57
N VAL A 547 -15.79 -18.27 -8.46
CA VAL A 547 -16.34 -19.23 -7.49
C VAL A 547 -15.19 -19.89 -6.75
N THR A 548 -15.32 -19.99 -5.42
CA THR A 548 -14.33 -20.67 -4.58
C THR A 548 -15.04 -21.51 -3.53
N ASP A 549 -14.43 -22.62 -3.14
CA ASP A 549 -14.83 -23.44 -2.01
C ASP A 549 -13.60 -23.90 -1.23
N THR A 550 -13.61 -23.65 0.08
CA THR A 550 -12.62 -24.19 1.02
C THR A 550 -13.27 -25.28 1.84
N MET A 551 -12.88 -26.51 1.58
CA MET A 551 -13.35 -27.71 2.27
C MET A 551 -12.43 -28.02 3.44
N SER A 552 -12.97 -28.10 4.64
CA SER A 552 -12.26 -28.43 5.89
C SER A 552 -12.59 -29.85 6.32
N PHE A 553 -11.54 -30.63 6.58
CA PHE A 553 -11.58 -32.03 6.98
C PHE A 553 -10.81 -32.23 8.29
N LEU A 554 -11.04 -33.37 8.96
CA LEU A 554 -10.26 -33.82 10.12
C LEU A 554 -10.20 -32.73 11.24
N ASP A 555 -11.35 -32.16 11.58
CA ASP A 555 -11.47 -31.08 12.56
C ASP A 555 -10.53 -29.91 12.25
N ASP A 556 -10.63 -29.38 11.03
CA ASP A 556 -9.86 -28.26 10.46
C ASP A 556 -8.34 -28.50 10.31
N ARG A 557 -7.85 -29.73 10.50
CA ARG A 557 -6.44 -30.06 10.29
C ARG A 557 -6.04 -30.16 8.81
N LEU A 558 -6.98 -30.47 7.94
CA LEU A 558 -6.76 -30.50 6.49
C LEU A 558 -7.78 -29.59 5.80
N LYS A 559 -7.28 -28.64 5.03
CA LYS A 559 -8.11 -27.74 4.22
C LYS A 559 -7.73 -27.88 2.76
N LEU A 560 -8.72 -27.98 1.88
CA LEU A 560 -8.58 -27.98 0.43
C LEU A 560 -9.37 -26.78 -0.12
N THR A 561 -8.70 -25.85 -0.76
CA THR A 561 -9.33 -24.69 -1.42
C THR A 561 -9.27 -24.88 -2.92
N LEU A 562 -10.41 -24.78 -3.57
CA LEU A 562 -10.55 -24.82 -5.04
C LEU A 562 -11.20 -23.53 -5.50
N GLY A 563 -10.80 -23.05 -6.68
CA GLY A 563 -11.39 -21.85 -7.26
C GLY A 563 -11.24 -21.79 -8.77
N LEU A 564 -12.20 -21.11 -9.40
CA LEU A 564 -12.17 -20.75 -10.80
C LEU A 564 -12.60 -19.29 -10.95
N ARG A 565 -11.94 -18.56 -11.84
CA ARG A 565 -12.33 -17.19 -12.21
C ARG A 565 -12.28 -17.03 -13.72
N GLU A 566 -13.41 -16.63 -14.30
CA GLU A 566 -13.47 -16.13 -15.67
C GLU A 566 -13.15 -14.64 -15.66
N GLN A 567 -12.22 -14.20 -16.49
CA GLN A 567 -11.74 -12.83 -16.53
C GLN A 567 -11.76 -12.31 -17.97
N ARG A 568 -12.32 -11.14 -18.16
CA ARG A 568 -12.39 -10.45 -19.45
C ARG A 568 -11.63 -9.13 -19.37
N VAL A 569 -10.84 -8.86 -20.40
CA VAL A 569 -10.12 -7.61 -20.61
C VAL A 569 -10.62 -6.99 -21.90
N ALA A 570 -11.07 -5.74 -21.82
CA ALA A 570 -11.36 -4.93 -22.99
C ALA A 570 -10.56 -3.63 -22.93
N LEU A 571 -9.96 -3.24 -24.05
CA LEU A 571 -9.13 -2.04 -24.17
C LEU A 571 -9.47 -1.31 -25.47
N GLN A 572 -9.74 -0.02 -25.34
CA GLN A 572 -9.91 0.93 -26.43
C GLN A 572 -8.76 1.94 -26.38
N GLY A 573 -7.98 2.00 -27.46
CA GLY A 573 -6.92 2.99 -27.65
C GLY A 573 -7.40 4.24 -28.38
N PHE A 574 -6.77 5.39 -28.08
CA PHE A 574 -7.04 6.67 -28.72
C PHE A 574 -5.74 7.34 -29.12
N THR A 575 -5.73 7.99 -30.29
CA THR A 575 -4.58 8.77 -30.79
C THR A 575 -5.03 10.16 -31.21
N PRO A 576 -4.28 11.24 -30.89
CA PRO A 576 -4.55 12.56 -31.39
C PRO A 576 -4.59 12.61 -32.91
N LEU A 577 -5.51 13.33 -33.50
CA LEU A 577 -5.61 13.53 -34.95
C LEU A 577 -4.42 14.30 -35.52
N SER A 578 -3.70 15.03 -34.68
CA SER A 578 -2.46 15.71 -35.06
C SER A 578 -1.48 15.73 -33.90
N ASN A 579 -0.22 15.41 -34.18
CA ASN A 579 0.88 15.58 -33.21
C ASN A 579 1.45 17.02 -33.21
N ASN A 580 1.00 17.88 -34.12
CA ASN A 580 1.38 19.28 -34.13
C ASN A 580 0.53 20.04 -33.13
N VAL A 581 1.13 20.44 -32.00
CA VAL A 581 0.44 21.16 -30.90
C VAL A 581 -0.22 22.48 -31.31
N ASN A 582 0.18 23.05 -32.44
CA ASN A 582 -0.41 24.28 -32.98
C ASN A 582 -1.57 23.98 -33.94
N SER A 583 -1.87 22.73 -34.22
CA SER A 583 -3.01 22.34 -35.08
C SER A 583 -4.31 22.34 -34.26
N PRO A 584 -5.41 22.85 -34.75
CA PRO A 584 -6.73 22.72 -34.10
C PRO A 584 -7.15 21.24 -33.94
N LEU A 585 -6.59 20.33 -34.76
CA LEU A 585 -6.83 18.89 -34.68
C LEU A 585 -6.04 18.21 -33.56
N SER A 586 -5.07 18.87 -32.94
CA SER A 586 -4.26 18.29 -31.86
C SER A 586 -5.05 18.04 -30.57
N ASN A 587 -6.20 18.66 -30.40
CA ASN A 587 -7.11 18.48 -29.27
C ASN A 587 -8.23 17.46 -29.54
N LEU A 588 -8.23 16.83 -30.72
CA LEU A 588 -9.17 15.80 -31.12
C LEU A 588 -8.46 14.45 -31.16
N VAL A 589 -9.20 13.40 -30.79
CA VAL A 589 -8.68 12.03 -30.79
C VAL A 589 -9.55 11.13 -31.67
N ALA A 590 -8.93 10.14 -32.30
CA ALA A 590 -9.63 9.04 -32.96
C ALA A 590 -9.41 7.75 -32.17
N ALA A 591 -10.40 6.88 -32.15
CA ALA A 591 -10.25 5.50 -31.70
C ALA A 591 -9.33 4.75 -32.70
N THR A 592 -8.29 4.08 -32.19
CA THR A 592 -7.24 3.48 -33.05
C THR A 592 -7.13 1.98 -32.88
N SER A 593 -7.50 1.44 -31.73
CA SER A 593 -7.40 0.01 -31.46
C SER A 593 -8.55 -0.41 -30.56
N HIS A 594 -9.03 -1.61 -30.80
CA HIS A 594 -10.00 -2.26 -29.93
C HIS A 594 -9.54 -3.68 -29.64
N TYR A 595 -9.44 -4.04 -28.38
CA TYR A 595 -9.08 -5.36 -27.91
C TYR A 595 -10.16 -5.85 -26.93
N SER A 596 -10.58 -7.10 -27.06
CA SER A 596 -11.44 -7.74 -26.06
C SER A 596 -11.21 -9.24 -26.08
N ALA A 597 -10.84 -9.80 -24.95
CA ALA A 597 -10.67 -11.24 -24.81
C ALA A 597 -10.88 -11.69 -23.36
N SER A 598 -11.17 -12.97 -23.18
CA SER A 598 -11.34 -13.56 -21.86
C SER A 598 -10.50 -14.81 -21.65
N LYS A 599 -10.30 -15.15 -20.36
CA LYS A 599 -9.54 -16.31 -19.93
C LYS A 599 -10.03 -16.78 -18.57
N THR A 600 -10.22 -18.11 -18.45
CA THR A 600 -10.47 -18.74 -17.15
C THR A 600 -9.15 -19.09 -16.48
N THR A 601 -9.03 -18.77 -15.19
CA THR A 601 -7.86 -19.03 -14.33
C THR A 601 -8.27 -19.93 -13.16
N PRO A 602 -7.68 -21.12 -13.03
CA PRO A 602 -7.92 -22.03 -11.91
C PRO A 602 -6.99 -21.76 -10.73
N MET A 603 -7.41 -22.26 -9.56
CA MET A 603 -6.60 -22.34 -8.36
C MET A 603 -6.93 -23.63 -7.60
N ALA A 604 -5.90 -24.25 -7.03
CA ALA A 604 -6.01 -25.29 -6.02
C ALA A 604 -5.00 -25.04 -4.90
N GLY A 605 -5.43 -25.15 -3.65
CA GLY A 605 -4.59 -24.95 -2.48
C GLY A 605 -4.90 -25.98 -1.41
N VAL A 606 -3.86 -26.44 -0.72
CA VAL A 606 -3.99 -27.40 0.38
C VAL A 606 -3.23 -26.88 1.60
N VAL A 607 -3.81 -27.03 2.78
CA VAL A 607 -3.15 -26.79 4.07
C VAL A 607 -3.34 -28.03 4.93
N PHE A 608 -2.25 -28.53 5.49
CA PHE A 608 -2.26 -29.62 6.45
C PHE A 608 -1.55 -29.19 7.74
N LYS A 609 -2.24 -29.31 8.87
CA LYS A 609 -1.73 -29.01 10.20
C LYS A 609 -1.44 -30.32 10.96
N PRO A 610 -0.20 -30.83 10.88
CA PRO A 610 0.16 -32.04 11.68
C PRO A 610 0.02 -31.79 13.17
N VAL A 611 0.35 -30.56 13.61
CA VAL A 611 0.13 -30.03 14.95
C VAL A 611 -0.41 -28.59 14.85
N PRO A 612 -1.08 -28.04 15.88
CA PRO A 612 -1.76 -26.75 15.78
C PRO A 612 -0.86 -25.57 15.38
N ASN A 613 0.40 -25.61 15.73
CA ASN A 613 1.40 -24.55 15.51
C ASN A 613 2.28 -24.76 14.25
N VAL A 614 2.00 -25.77 13.43
CA VAL A 614 2.72 -26.04 12.17
C VAL A 614 1.72 -26.24 11.05
N SER A 615 1.85 -25.46 9.97
CA SER A 615 1.07 -25.61 8.74
C SER A 615 2.00 -25.95 7.59
N LEU A 616 1.76 -27.08 6.95
CA LEU A 616 2.32 -27.43 5.65
C LEU A 616 1.31 -27.01 4.59
N TYR A 617 1.75 -26.30 3.56
CA TYR A 617 0.83 -25.86 2.52
C TYR A 617 1.41 -26.05 1.13
N GLY A 618 0.54 -26.15 0.15
CA GLY A 618 0.88 -26.11 -1.26
C GLY A 618 -0.20 -25.46 -2.07
N ASN A 619 0.17 -24.80 -3.18
CA ASN A 619 -0.78 -24.23 -4.10
C ASN A 619 -0.34 -24.34 -5.56
N TYR A 620 -1.34 -24.40 -6.42
CA TYR A 620 -1.28 -24.04 -7.83
C TYR A 620 -2.22 -22.88 -8.06
N ILE A 621 -1.74 -21.78 -8.64
CA ILE A 621 -2.56 -20.62 -8.95
C ILE A 621 -2.10 -19.98 -10.26
N GLU A 622 -3.07 -19.50 -11.03
CA GLU A 622 -2.78 -18.73 -12.23
C GLU A 622 -3.01 -17.24 -12.02
N GLY A 623 -2.06 -16.42 -12.50
CA GLY A 623 -2.18 -15.00 -12.71
C GLY A 623 -2.55 -14.69 -14.15
N LEU A 624 -2.81 -13.44 -14.45
CA LEU A 624 -3.18 -13.03 -15.79
C LEU A 624 -2.48 -11.73 -16.17
N THR A 625 -1.81 -11.74 -17.32
CA THR A 625 -1.30 -10.53 -17.98
C THR A 625 -2.19 -10.25 -19.18
N SER A 626 -2.51 -8.98 -19.44
CA SER A 626 -3.30 -8.59 -20.60
C SER A 626 -2.63 -9.06 -21.90
N GLY A 627 -3.44 -9.56 -22.81
CA GLY A 627 -3.01 -9.81 -24.17
C GLY A 627 -2.99 -8.51 -25.00
N SER A 628 -2.85 -8.64 -26.29
CA SER A 628 -2.81 -7.49 -27.21
C SER A 628 -3.32 -7.88 -28.60
N MET A 629 -3.72 -6.90 -29.37
CA MET A 629 -3.84 -7.07 -30.81
C MET A 629 -2.46 -6.95 -31.46
N VAL A 630 -2.15 -7.79 -32.43
CA VAL A 630 -0.91 -7.72 -33.20
C VAL A 630 -0.94 -6.46 -34.07
N SER A 631 -0.18 -5.46 -33.68
CA SER A 631 -0.12 -4.13 -34.33
C SER A 631 1.04 -3.97 -35.29
N ASP A 632 1.94 -4.94 -35.36
CA ASP A 632 3.07 -4.94 -36.30
C ASP A 632 2.60 -5.31 -37.69
N THR A 633 2.60 -4.35 -38.61
CA THR A 633 2.17 -4.53 -40.00
C THR A 633 3.05 -5.47 -40.82
N ASN A 634 4.26 -5.79 -40.37
CA ASN A 634 5.15 -6.76 -40.99
C ASN A 634 4.90 -8.19 -40.52
N ALA A 635 4.13 -8.38 -39.46
CA ALA A 635 3.78 -9.71 -38.98
C ALA A 635 2.73 -10.37 -39.89
N THR A 636 2.89 -11.65 -40.16
CA THR A 636 1.94 -12.42 -41.01
C THR A 636 0.55 -12.50 -40.40
N ASN A 637 0.42 -12.33 -39.08
CA ASN A 637 -0.82 -12.31 -38.33
C ASN A 637 -1.21 -10.91 -37.82
N TYR A 638 -0.87 -9.86 -38.59
CA TYR A 638 -1.32 -8.50 -38.30
C TYR A 638 -2.84 -8.44 -38.09
N GLY A 639 -3.25 -7.75 -37.02
CA GLY A 639 -4.67 -7.61 -36.63
C GLY A 639 -5.21 -8.79 -35.84
N GLU A 640 -4.48 -9.88 -35.66
CA GLU A 640 -4.90 -10.99 -34.80
C GLU A 640 -4.88 -10.61 -33.32
N THR A 641 -5.85 -11.15 -32.57
CA THR A 641 -5.97 -10.95 -31.12
C THR A 641 -5.24 -12.05 -30.36
N ILE A 642 -4.22 -11.69 -29.59
CA ILE A 642 -3.56 -12.57 -28.65
C ILE A 642 -4.35 -12.51 -27.34
N PRO A 643 -4.90 -13.64 -26.83
CA PRO A 643 -5.69 -13.64 -25.59
C PRO A 643 -4.83 -13.28 -24.36
N PRO A 644 -5.46 -13.00 -23.21
CA PRO A 644 -4.72 -12.77 -21.97
C PRO A 644 -3.85 -13.99 -21.64
N LEU A 645 -2.63 -13.72 -21.16
CA LEU A 645 -1.58 -14.71 -20.96
C LEU A 645 -1.57 -15.21 -19.52
N PRO A 646 -1.84 -16.51 -19.25
CA PRO A 646 -1.84 -17.05 -17.89
C PRO A 646 -0.41 -17.25 -17.40
N THR A 647 -0.10 -16.62 -16.27
CA THR A 647 1.12 -16.90 -15.49
C THR A 647 0.81 -18.00 -14.49
N GLN A 648 1.62 -19.04 -14.44
CA GLN A 648 1.42 -20.21 -13.59
C GLN A 648 2.38 -20.20 -12.42
N GLN A 649 1.88 -20.43 -11.21
CA GLN A 649 2.70 -20.67 -10.02
C GLN A 649 2.39 -22.04 -9.40
N VAL A 650 3.46 -22.69 -8.96
CA VAL A 650 3.43 -23.77 -7.98
C VAL A 650 4.25 -23.33 -6.78
N GLU A 651 3.69 -23.49 -5.58
CA GLU A 651 4.36 -23.15 -4.33
C GLU A 651 4.13 -24.25 -3.29
N LEU A 652 5.17 -24.53 -2.51
CA LEU A 652 5.11 -25.38 -1.32
C LEU A 652 5.75 -24.62 -0.16
N GLY A 653 5.22 -24.73 1.05
CA GLY A 653 5.82 -24.08 2.19
C GLY A 653 5.40 -24.65 3.53
N VAL A 654 6.10 -24.17 4.54
CA VAL A 654 5.84 -24.46 5.95
C VAL A 654 5.75 -23.16 6.72
N LYS A 655 4.75 -23.06 7.57
CA LYS A 655 4.58 -22.00 8.56
C LYS A 655 4.68 -22.60 9.94
N TRP A 656 5.42 -21.93 10.79
CA TRP A 656 5.71 -22.42 12.11
C TRP A 656 5.53 -21.28 13.12
N ASP A 657 4.40 -21.33 13.85
CA ASP A 657 4.04 -20.40 14.91
C ASP A 657 4.57 -20.90 16.26
N LEU A 658 5.49 -20.18 16.87
CA LEU A 658 6.08 -20.47 18.16
C LEU A 658 5.42 -19.69 19.31
N GLY A 659 4.24 -19.09 19.04
CA GLY A 659 3.46 -18.31 19.99
C GLY A 659 3.84 -16.83 19.96
N THR A 660 5.07 -16.48 20.37
CA THR A 660 5.54 -15.09 20.36
C THR A 660 6.18 -14.67 19.04
N TRP A 661 6.67 -15.59 18.25
CA TRP A 661 7.27 -15.33 16.93
C TRP A 661 6.93 -16.44 15.94
N THR A 662 7.03 -16.15 14.66
CA THR A 662 6.67 -17.08 13.60
C THR A 662 7.68 -17.07 12.47
N ASN A 663 7.73 -18.17 11.75
CA ASN A 663 8.54 -18.37 10.56
C ASN A 663 7.69 -18.88 9.41
N THR A 664 8.03 -18.43 8.22
CA THR A 664 7.51 -19.02 6.98
C THR A 664 8.68 -19.34 6.06
N LEU A 665 8.71 -20.56 5.57
CA LEU A 665 9.65 -21.01 4.52
C LEU A 665 8.83 -21.46 3.33
N ALA A 666 9.12 -20.92 2.14
CA ALA A 666 8.43 -21.23 0.90
C ALA A 666 9.40 -21.50 -0.24
N ILE A 667 9.11 -22.50 -1.05
CA ILE A 667 9.74 -22.73 -2.35
C ILE A 667 8.69 -22.53 -3.44
N TYR A 668 9.08 -21.85 -4.52
CA TYR A 668 8.13 -21.54 -5.59
C TYR A 668 8.75 -21.64 -6.97
N GLN A 669 7.89 -21.83 -7.98
CA GLN A 669 8.19 -21.61 -9.38
C GLN A 669 7.07 -20.81 -10.01
N ILE A 670 7.42 -19.72 -10.72
CA ILE A 670 6.50 -18.90 -11.50
C ILE A 670 6.96 -18.93 -12.94
N LYS A 671 6.06 -19.29 -13.86
CA LYS A 671 6.25 -19.24 -15.32
C LYS A 671 5.37 -18.15 -15.89
N ARG A 672 5.97 -17.13 -16.44
CA ARG A 672 5.27 -16.02 -17.08
C ARG A 672 5.48 -16.05 -18.59
N PRO A 673 4.43 -16.27 -19.37
CA PRO A 673 4.51 -16.16 -20.82
C PRO A 673 4.68 -14.70 -21.27
N SER A 674 5.22 -14.51 -22.47
CA SER A 674 5.34 -13.22 -23.15
C SER A 674 5.16 -13.39 -24.64
N THR A 675 4.78 -12.32 -25.33
CA THR A 675 4.71 -12.32 -26.78
C THR A 675 6.11 -12.18 -27.37
N ILE A 676 6.39 -12.96 -28.41
CA ILE A 676 7.64 -12.91 -29.18
C ILE A 676 7.36 -13.06 -30.69
N ASN A 677 8.30 -12.58 -31.48
CA ASN A 677 8.27 -12.84 -32.94
C ASN A 677 8.78 -14.25 -33.22
N VAL A 678 7.94 -15.08 -33.84
CA VAL A 678 8.25 -16.44 -34.27
C VAL A 678 8.50 -16.42 -35.78
N TYR A 679 9.71 -16.69 -36.16
CA TYR A 679 10.19 -16.54 -37.55
C TYR A 679 10.06 -17.84 -38.33
N THR A 680 9.40 -17.81 -39.48
CA THR A 680 9.36 -18.91 -40.46
C THR A 680 10.46 -18.78 -41.48
N THR A 681 10.88 -17.55 -41.77
CA THR A 681 12.06 -17.22 -42.59
C THR A 681 12.81 -16.04 -41.92
N PRO A 682 14.00 -15.63 -42.39
CA PRO A 682 14.73 -14.49 -41.81
C PRO A 682 13.92 -13.18 -41.72
N THR A 683 12.94 -12.98 -42.60
CA THR A 683 12.12 -11.76 -42.69
C THR A 683 10.66 -11.98 -42.45
N ASN A 684 10.14 -13.22 -42.44
CA ASN A 684 8.73 -13.53 -42.29
C ASN A 684 8.48 -14.11 -40.92
N TYR A 685 7.61 -13.50 -40.11
CA TYR A 685 7.30 -13.89 -38.72
C TYR A 685 5.84 -13.63 -38.36
N SER A 686 5.37 -14.39 -37.42
CA SER A 686 4.15 -14.10 -36.67
C SER A 686 4.48 -13.66 -35.24
N VAL A 687 3.61 -12.91 -34.61
CA VAL A 687 3.67 -12.60 -33.15
C VAL A 687 2.90 -13.66 -32.41
N ASP A 688 3.52 -14.32 -31.45
CA ASP A 688 2.95 -15.43 -30.69
C ASP A 688 3.25 -15.31 -29.20
N ALA A 689 2.42 -15.93 -28.37
CA ALA A 689 2.56 -15.97 -26.91
C ALA A 689 3.52 -17.07 -26.40
N SER A 690 4.50 -17.46 -27.18
CA SER A 690 5.41 -18.56 -26.88
C SER A 690 6.70 -18.17 -26.16
N GLY A 691 6.95 -16.89 -25.93
CA GLY A 691 8.02 -16.43 -25.06
C GLY A 691 7.75 -16.80 -23.61
N GLU A 692 8.79 -17.02 -22.79
CA GLU A 692 8.64 -17.39 -21.39
C GLU A 692 9.80 -16.91 -20.54
N GLN A 693 9.46 -16.40 -19.34
CA GLN A 693 10.37 -16.18 -18.21
C GLN A 693 9.96 -17.11 -17.07
N THR A 694 10.93 -17.82 -16.51
CA THR A 694 10.73 -18.70 -15.36
C THR A 694 11.53 -18.18 -14.16
N ASN A 695 10.85 -17.95 -13.03
CA ASN A 695 11.50 -17.60 -11.75
C ASN A 695 11.27 -18.73 -10.76
N ARG A 696 12.35 -19.26 -10.20
CA ARG A 696 12.34 -20.24 -9.08
C ARG A 696 12.94 -19.60 -7.87
N GLY A 697 12.41 -19.89 -6.68
CA GLY A 697 12.96 -19.27 -5.48
C GLY A 697 12.69 -20.01 -4.19
N LEU A 698 13.44 -19.58 -3.19
CA LEU A 698 13.31 -19.95 -1.80
C LEU A 698 13.18 -18.66 -0.98
N GLU A 699 12.17 -18.58 -0.14
CA GLU A 699 11.93 -17.45 0.74
C GLU A 699 11.81 -17.91 2.18
N TRP A 700 12.54 -17.26 3.07
CA TRP A 700 12.38 -17.38 4.51
C TRP A 700 12.01 -16.03 5.09
N SER A 701 10.96 -15.99 5.92
CA SER A 701 10.51 -14.81 6.65
C SER A 701 10.37 -15.14 8.13
N VAL A 702 10.77 -14.19 8.98
CA VAL A 702 10.67 -14.28 10.44
C VAL A 702 10.10 -12.98 10.99
N PHE A 703 9.19 -13.08 11.97
CA PHE A 703 8.66 -11.92 12.67
C PHE A 703 8.13 -12.28 14.06
N GLY A 704 8.18 -11.29 14.94
CA GLY A 704 7.71 -11.37 16.32
C GLY A 704 8.85 -11.33 17.35
N GLU A 705 8.50 -11.57 18.59
CA GLU A 705 9.39 -11.51 19.73
C GLU A 705 10.07 -12.86 19.96
N VAL A 706 11.35 -12.96 19.51
CA VAL A 706 12.14 -14.20 19.59
C VAL A 706 12.63 -14.51 21.01
N THR A 707 12.82 -13.48 21.80
CA THR A 707 13.04 -13.53 23.25
C THR A 707 12.57 -12.23 23.88
N ARG A 708 12.28 -12.21 25.17
CA ARG A 708 11.71 -11.03 25.84
C ARG A 708 12.49 -9.76 25.51
N GLY A 709 11.83 -8.77 24.96
CA GLY A 709 12.40 -7.47 24.57
C GLY A 709 13.24 -7.50 23.31
N VAL A 710 13.31 -8.62 22.56
CA VAL A 710 14.02 -8.69 21.27
C VAL A 710 13.07 -9.16 20.18
N ARG A 711 12.80 -8.30 19.23
CA ARG A 711 11.90 -8.56 18.11
C ARG A 711 12.69 -8.60 16.80
N LEU A 712 12.30 -9.50 15.92
CA LEU A 712 12.83 -9.60 14.56
C LEU A 712 11.69 -9.34 13.56
N LEU A 713 12.04 -8.72 12.45
CA LEU A 713 11.16 -8.52 11.31
C LEU A 713 11.98 -8.57 10.03
N GLY A 714 11.68 -9.53 9.15
CA GLY A 714 12.38 -9.61 7.90
C GLY A 714 12.55 -11.00 7.36
N GLY A 715 13.60 -11.21 6.57
CA GLY A 715 13.91 -12.50 5.97
C GLY A 715 14.96 -12.47 4.89
N VAL A 716 15.07 -13.58 4.19
CA VAL A 716 16.00 -13.80 3.09
C VAL A 716 15.26 -14.46 1.93
N ALA A 717 15.51 -13.98 0.71
CA ALA A 717 15.00 -14.55 -0.52
C ALA A 717 16.17 -14.93 -1.46
N PHE A 718 16.06 -16.10 -2.03
CA PHE A 718 16.86 -16.55 -3.17
C PHE A 718 15.95 -16.67 -4.38
N THR A 719 16.35 -16.09 -5.52
CA THR A 719 15.59 -16.17 -6.78
C THR A 719 16.53 -16.51 -7.92
N ASP A 720 16.24 -17.62 -8.58
CA ASP A 720 16.87 -18.02 -9.84
C ASP A 720 15.88 -17.75 -10.96
N ALA A 721 16.14 -16.69 -11.70
CA ALA A 721 15.28 -16.20 -12.77
C ALA A 721 15.97 -16.39 -14.13
N GLU A 722 15.22 -16.85 -15.13
CA GLU A 722 15.72 -17.20 -16.45
C GLU A 722 14.74 -16.83 -17.56
N LEU A 723 15.25 -16.30 -18.65
CA LEU A 723 14.53 -16.15 -19.92
C LEU A 723 14.53 -17.50 -20.63
N THR A 724 13.51 -18.33 -20.39
CA THR A 724 13.50 -19.73 -20.85
C THR A 724 13.13 -19.88 -22.32
N ARG A 725 12.37 -18.94 -22.89
CA ARG A 725 12.07 -18.88 -24.33
C ARG A 725 12.03 -17.44 -24.81
N THR A 726 12.78 -17.17 -25.88
CA THR A 726 12.91 -15.83 -26.48
C THR A 726 12.88 -15.91 -27.99
N ALA A 727 12.64 -14.77 -28.66
CA ALA A 727 12.64 -14.69 -30.12
C ALA A 727 14.00 -15.14 -30.69
N ARG A 728 14.00 -16.11 -31.59
CA ARG A 728 15.21 -16.71 -32.19
C ARG A 728 16.27 -17.21 -31.18
N GLY A 729 15.90 -17.46 -29.94
CA GLY A 729 16.84 -17.84 -28.88
C GLY A 729 17.79 -16.69 -28.44
N VAL A 730 17.57 -15.45 -28.87
CA VAL A 730 18.39 -14.30 -28.45
C VAL A 730 18.20 -14.05 -26.96
N ASN A 731 19.29 -14.06 -26.18
CA ASN A 731 19.29 -13.95 -24.71
C ASN A 731 18.60 -15.11 -23.97
N GLN A 732 18.28 -16.22 -24.65
CA GLN A 732 17.71 -17.41 -23.98
C GLN A 732 18.74 -18.00 -23.02
N GLY A 733 18.28 -18.40 -21.81
CA GLY A 733 19.16 -18.84 -20.73
C GLY A 733 19.73 -17.68 -19.88
N ASN A 734 19.58 -16.43 -20.31
CA ASN A 734 20.05 -15.28 -19.56
C ASN A 734 19.11 -14.93 -18.38
N VAL A 735 19.68 -14.25 -17.39
CA VAL A 735 18.94 -13.70 -16.24
C VAL A 735 18.17 -12.46 -16.70
N PRO A 736 16.87 -12.36 -16.40
CA PRO A 736 16.09 -11.16 -16.68
C PRO A 736 16.67 -9.93 -15.96
N PRO A 737 16.45 -8.71 -16.50
CA PRO A 737 16.89 -7.49 -15.85
C PRO A 737 16.36 -7.37 -14.40
N ALA A 738 17.18 -6.75 -13.55
CA ALA A 738 16.79 -6.42 -12.17
C ALA A 738 16.40 -7.63 -11.29
N SER A 739 16.96 -8.79 -11.56
CA SER A 739 16.71 -10.03 -10.80
C SER A 739 17.94 -10.43 -9.98
N PRO A 740 18.18 -9.81 -8.79
CA PRO A 740 19.27 -10.22 -7.91
C PRO A 740 19.00 -11.64 -7.37
N LYS A 741 20.03 -12.50 -7.35
CA LYS A 741 19.89 -13.88 -6.85
C LYS A 741 19.59 -13.93 -5.35
N TRP A 742 20.20 -13.05 -4.56
CA TRP A 742 20.03 -13.00 -3.12
C TRP A 742 19.56 -11.64 -2.67
N LYS A 743 18.57 -11.65 -1.79
CA LYS A 743 18.08 -10.50 -1.05
C LYS A 743 17.98 -10.87 0.42
N ALA A 744 18.41 -9.96 1.29
CA ALA A 744 18.24 -10.10 2.73
C ALA A 744 17.78 -8.75 3.29
N ASN A 745 16.63 -8.76 3.95
CA ASN A 745 16.05 -7.62 4.62
C ASN A 745 15.78 -8.07 6.05
N LEU A 746 16.65 -7.73 6.99
CA LEU A 746 16.55 -8.14 8.38
C LEU A 746 16.57 -6.91 9.28
N GLY A 747 15.46 -6.69 9.98
CA GLY A 747 15.30 -5.71 11.04
C GLY A 747 15.25 -6.36 12.41
N GLY A 748 15.75 -5.66 13.41
CA GLY A 748 15.69 -6.05 14.80
C GLY A 748 15.37 -4.87 15.69
N GLU A 749 14.66 -5.14 16.77
CA GLU A 749 14.38 -4.22 17.86
C GLU A 749 14.85 -4.83 19.17
N TRP A 750 15.43 -4.02 20.05
CA TRP A 750 15.86 -4.42 21.38
C TRP A 750 15.42 -3.39 22.41
N ASP A 751 14.59 -3.83 23.33
CA ASP A 751 14.20 -3.04 24.50
C ASP A 751 15.35 -3.03 25.48
N VAL A 752 15.85 -1.84 25.80
CA VAL A 752 17.01 -1.67 26.66
C VAL A 752 16.61 -1.86 28.13
N PRO A 753 16.98 -2.95 28.80
CA PRO A 753 16.49 -3.23 30.17
C PRO A 753 16.89 -2.15 31.18
N ALA A 754 18.03 -1.48 30.96
CA ALA A 754 18.52 -0.43 31.87
C ALA A 754 17.78 0.90 31.75
N VAL A 755 16.99 1.10 30.65
CA VAL A 755 16.25 2.35 30.39
C VAL A 755 14.82 1.99 29.96
N PRO A 756 13.90 1.89 30.92
CA PRO A 756 12.50 1.56 30.61
C PRO A 756 11.91 2.48 29.52
N GLY A 757 11.23 1.90 28.55
CA GLY A 757 10.63 2.60 27.42
C GLY A 757 11.58 2.88 26.26
N LEU A 758 12.90 2.60 26.38
CA LEU A 758 13.85 2.77 25.27
C LEU A 758 13.96 1.46 24.46
N THR A 759 13.70 1.55 23.18
CA THR A 759 13.93 0.48 22.20
C THR A 759 14.97 0.97 21.17
N LEU A 760 16.01 0.20 20.96
CA LEU A 760 16.96 0.41 19.86
C LEU A 760 16.52 -0.41 18.65
N THR A 761 16.66 0.16 17.45
CA THR A 761 16.27 -0.50 16.21
C THR A 761 17.41 -0.50 15.20
N GLY A 762 17.48 -1.53 14.38
CA GLY A 762 18.44 -1.61 13.30
C GLY A 762 17.93 -2.50 12.17
N ALA A 763 18.29 -2.17 10.94
CA ALA A 763 17.94 -2.98 9.77
C ALA A 763 19.11 -3.03 8.79
N VAL A 764 19.32 -4.21 8.21
CA VAL A 764 20.27 -4.46 7.14
C VAL A 764 19.49 -4.88 5.90
N ILE A 765 19.68 -4.13 4.82
CA ILE A 765 19.07 -4.41 3.51
C ILE A 765 20.21 -4.74 2.53
N TYR A 766 20.20 -5.94 1.99
CA TYR A 766 21.20 -6.42 1.05
C TYR A 766 20.56 -6.89 -0.25
N ASN A 767 21.13 -6.48 -1.37
CA ASN A 767 20.86 -7.04 -2.69
C ASN A 767 22.19 -7.50 -3.33
N SER A 768 22.21 -8.75 -3.83
CA SER A 768 23.34 -9.23 -4.62
C SER A 768 23.45 -8.49 -5.96
N ALA A 769 24.55 -8.67 -6.65
CA ALA A 769 24.72 -8.14 -8.00
C ALA A 769 23.59 -8.65 -8.91
N ALA A 770 23.13 -7.78 -9.84
CA ALA A 770 22.07 -8.07 -10.80
C ALA A 770 22.48 -7.58 -12.20
N TRP A 771 21.89 -8.15 -13.22
CA TRP A 771 22.01 -7.65 -14.57
C TRP A 771 21.01 -6.52 -14.82
N LEU A 772 21.42 -5.48 -15.51
CA LEU A 772 20.55 -4.37 -15.89
C LEU A 772 19.86 -4.63 -17.23
N ASN A 773 20.40 -5.51 -18.08
CA ASN A 773 19.86 -5.82 -19.39
C ASN A 773 19.72 -7.32 -19.64
N SER A 774 18.81 -7.68 -20.54
CA SER A 774 18.53 -9.08 -20.91
C SER A 774 19.71 -9.75 -21.60
N ALA A 775 20.62 -9.00 -22.22
CA ALA A 775 21.85 -9.53 -22.83
C ALA A 775 22.93 -9.91 -21.80
N ASN A 776 22.74 -9.59 -20.53
CA ASN A 776 23.68 -9.81 -19.43
C ASN A 776 25.07 -9.19 -19.67
N THR A 777 25.10 -8.02 -20.30
CA THR A 777 26.32 -7.26 -20.56
C THR A 777 26.53 -6.09 -19.61
N GLN A 778 25.46 -5.61 -18.97
CA GLN A 778 25.47 -4.50 -18.01
C GLN A 778 25.26 -5.02 -16.60
N ARG A 779 26.30 -5.01 -15.76
CA ARG A 779 26.24 -5.57 -14.41
C ARG A 779 26.16 -4.49 -13.36
N ASN A 780 25.10 -4.52 -12.55
CA ASN A 780 24.97 -3.72 -11.34
C ASN A 780 25.64 -4.44 -10.15
N PRO A 781 26.60 -3.79 -9.43
CA PRO A 781 27.24 -4.39 -8.26
C PRO A 781 26.24 -4.65 -7.13
N SER A 782 26.60 -5.57 -6.21
CA SER A 782 25.87 -5.74 -4.96
C SER A 782 25.94 -4.49 -4.07
N TRP A 783 24.91 -4.29 -3.28
CA TRP A 783 24.87 -3.19 -2.33
C TRP A 783 24.25 -3.60 -0.99
N THR A 784 24.64 -2.90 0.05
CA THR A 784 24.10 -3.04 1.40
C THR A 784 23.76 -1.64 1.94
N ARG A 785 22.59 -1.53 2.55
CA ARG A 785 22.13 -0.36 3.28
C ARG A 785 21.98 -0.74 4.76
N LEU A 786 22.40 0.14 5.64
CA LEU A 786 22.22 0.02 7.08
C LEU A 786 21.32 1.16 7.56
N ASP A 787 20.28 0.82 8.28
CA ASP A 787 19.40 1.75 8.96
C ASP A 787 19.49 1.52 10.46
N LEU A 788 19.55 2.60 11.24
CA LEU A 788 19.65 2.57 12.70
C LEU A 788 18.62 3.52 13.30
N GLY A 789 18.09 3.18 14.46
CA GLY A 789 17.11 4.02 15.11
C GLY A 789 16.94 3.76 16.60
N ALA A 790 16.12 4.58 17.21
CA ALA A 790 15.70 4.44 18.59
C ALA A 790 14.26 4.95 18.74
N ARG A 791 13.50 4.31 19.61
CA ARG A 791 12.17 4.70 20.04
C ARG A 791 12.16 4.82 21.56
N TYR A 792 11.62 5.93 22.06
CA TYR A 792 11.46 6.13 23.49
C TYR A 792 9.99 6.41 23.82
N ALA A 793 9.38 5.48 24.53
CA ALA A 793 8.01 5.60 25.03
C ALA A 793 8.04 6.10 26.48
N THR A 794 7.33 7.19 26.76
CA THR A 794 7.28 7.84 28.07
C THR A 794 5.93 8.55 28.26
N GLN A 795 5.81 9.35 29.27
CA GLN A 795 4.66 10.23 29.49
C GLN A 795 5.09 11.69 29.56
N ALA A 796 4.30 12.59 29.02
CA ALA A 796 4.44 14.02 29.14
C ALA A 796 3.11 14.62 29.61
N ALA A 797 3.13 15.32 30.74
CA ALA A 797 1.92 15.88 31.35
C ALA A 797 0.77 14.86 31.58
N GLY A 798 1.12 13.60 31.85
CA GLY A 798 0.15 12.52 32.07
C GLY A 798 -0.34 11.81 30.79
N TYR A 799 0.07 12.27 29.61
CA TYR A 799 -0.28 11.67 28.33
C TYR A 799 0.86 10.79 27.78
N PRO A 800 0.57 9.64 27.15
CA PRO A 800 1.58 8.84 26.47
C PRO A 800 2.28 9.63 25.38
N LEU A 801 3.61 9.66 25.44
CA LEU A 801 4.48 10.30 24.45
C LEU A 801 5.44 9.26 23.88
N THR A 802 5.49 9.14 22.57
CA THR A 802 6.48 8.31 21.89
C THR A 802 7.36 9.19 20.99
N VAL A 803 8.66 9.19 21.23
CA VAL A 803 9.67 9.86 20.40
C VAL A 803 10.41 8.80 19.60
N ARG A 804 10.58 9.02 18.28
CA ARG A 804 11.28 8.12 17.37
C ARG A 804 12.35 8.88 16.62
N ALA A 805 13.54 8.30 16.52
CA ALA A 805 14.67 8.82 15.74
C ALA A 805 15.22 7.70 14.88
N THR A 806 15.40 7.93 13.57
CA THR A 806 15.92 6.94 12.63
C THR A 806 16.90 7.58 11.67
N VAL A 807 17.98 6.88 11.36
CA VAL A 807 18.93 7.22 10.31
C VAL A 807 18.85 6.11 9.23
N GLN A 808 18.25 6.43 8.10
CA GLN A 808 18.24 5.56 6.93
C GLN A 808 19.53 5.75 6.13
N ASN A 809 20.07 4.68 5.52
CA ASN A 809 21.36 4.68 4.82
C ASN A 809 22.45 5.35 5.66
N ALA A 810 22.68 4.86 6.88
CA ALA A 810 23.60 5.46 7.87
C ALA A 810 25.02 5.65 7.33
N THR A 811 25.46 4.78 6.41
CA THR A 811 26.77 4.85 5.75
C THR A 811 26.83 5.89 4.64
N ASN A 812 25.72 6.51 4.26
CA ASN A 812 25.58 7.46 3.14
C ASN A 812 26.18 6.96 1.82
N ARG A 813 26.00 5.69 1.53
CA ARG A 813 26.55 5.08 0.32
C ARG A 813 25.70 5.42 -0.89
N GLY A 814 26.31 5.94 -1.96
CA GLY A 814 25.72 6.02 -3.29
C GLY A 814 25.83 4.68 -3.99
N TYR A 815 24.73 4.16 -4.52
CA TYR A 815 24.68 2.91 -5.26
C TYR A 815 23.58 2.96 -6.32
N TRP A 816 23.80 2.20 -7.40
CA TRP A 816 22.73 1.91 -8.34
C TRP A 816 21.91 0.74 -7.83
N ASP A 817 20.60 0.83 -7.95
CA ASP A 817 19.71 -0.31 -7.84
C ASP A 817 19.12 -0.59 -9.23
N ALA A 818 19.08 -1.86 -9.62
CA ALA A 818 18.53 -2.26 -10.90
C ALA A 818 17.01 -2.00 -10.91
N SER A 819 16.49 -1.50 -12.02
CA SER A 819 15.07 -1.28 -12.20
C SER A 819 14.46 -2.33 -13.13
N TRP A 820 13.23 -2.17 -13.50
CA TRP A 820 12.37 -3.20 -14.08
C TRP A 820 12.54 -3.47 -15.58
N ARG A 821 13.31 -2.65 -16.29
CA ARG A 821 13.45 -2.71 -17.75
C ARG A 821 14.93 -2.67 -18.16
N ASP A 822 15.23 -3.18 -19.34
CA ASP A 822 16.58 -3.21 -19.92
C ASP A 822 17.32 -1.89 -19.78
N GLY A 823 18.50 -1.97 -19.19
CA GLY A 823 19.42 -0.85 -19.01
C GLY A 823 19.01 0.13 -17.91
N LEU A 824 17.85 -0.04 -17.26
CA LEU A 824 17.38 0.91 -16.25
C LEU A 824 17.99 0.66 -14.87
N ALA A 825 18.42 1.75 -14.24
CA ALA A 825 18.83 1.79 -12.84
C ALA A 825 18.26 3.04 -12.14
N ILE A 826 18.12 2.96 -10.83
CA ILE A 826 17.76 4.06 -9.95
C ILE A 826 18.91 4.35 -9.00
N LEU A 827 19.10 5.61 -8.63
CA LEU A 827 20.03 5.98 -7.58
C LEU A 827 19.40 5.64 -6.22
N GLY A 828 20.14 4.92 -5.38
CA GLY A 828 19.71 4.58 -4.03
C GLY A 828 19.44 5.83 -3.20
N ALA A 829 18.47 5.73 -2.26
CA ALA A 829 18.09 6.84 -1.41
C ALA A 829 19.27 7.37 -0.58
N PRO A 830 19.45 8.69 -0.44
CA PRO A 830 20.50 9.27 0.36
C PRO A 830 20.28 9.02 1.86
N ARG A 831 21.32 9.28 2.69
CA ARG A 831 21.17 9.25 4.13
C ARG A 831 20.11 10.25 4.57
N THR A 832 19.14 9.75 5.33
CA THR A 832 17.98 10.51 5.79
C THR A 832 17.84 10.37 7.30
N PHE A 833 17.83 11.48 8.03
CA PHE A 833 17.49 11.49 9.45
C PHE A 833 15.99 11.75 9.57
N LEU A 834 15.31 10.94 10.34
CA LEU A 834 13.90 11.07 10.65
C LEU A 834 13.75 11.26 12.15
N LEU A 835 12.92 12.19 12.57
CA LEU A 835 12.53 12.41 13.97
C LEU A 835 11.02 12.58 14.01
N SER A 836 10.37 11.94 14.95
CA SER A 836 8.94 12.17 15.21
C SER A 836 8.63 12.09 16.70
N ALA A 837 7.61 12.83 17.11
CA ALA A 837 7.03 12.78 18.43
C ALA A 837 5.51 12.67 18.30
N SER A 838 4.93 11.66 18.92
CA SER A 838 3.49 11.39 18.94
C SER A 838 2.98 11.45 20.37
N VAL A 839 1.89 12.17 20.59
CA VAL A 839 1.19 12.25 21.87
C VAL A 839 -0.22 11.75 21.69
N ASP A 840 -0.66 10.89 22.60
CA ASP A 840 -2.03 10.33 22.66
C ASP A 840 -2.78 11.00 23.83
N PHE A 841 -3.94 11.65 23.50
CA PHE A 841 -4.76 12.39 24.46
C PHE A 841 -6.02 11.65 24.82
#